data_85a14fe74da17ec8248e4fa26c961ff1
#
_entry.id   85a14fe74da17ec8248e4fa26c961ff1
#
_cell.length_a   1.000
_cell.length_b   1.000
_cell.length_c   1.000
_cell.angle_alpha   90.00
_cell.angle_beta   90.00
_cell.angle_gamma   90.00
#
_symmetry.space_group_name_H-M   'P 1'
#
loop_
_entity.id
_entity.type
_entity.pdbx_description
1 polymer ?
#
loop_
_entity_poly.entity_id
_entity_poly.type
_entity_poly.pdbx_seq_one_letter_code
_entity_poly.pdbx_strand_id
1 'polypeptide(L)'
;MCAINEEQMEPKFADKSWNPAVEQTIWKKWEDNNIYQFSIIEQKHAFVIDSPPPYPSGRPWHIGAAAHYAQIDMIARIARMMGYNVMFPIGIDRNGLPVEIYTEKRHKIRMRLMDREKFLDLCRFALDDLETEMIQIMKNIGISANFKEYYRTDSDEFRSLTQSTFIDLWNRGLVYLANRPNNYCPDCETTIADAEIIYDDVPTQLVYIHFKVKGTDDNIAVATTRPELLFACQSVIVNPKDERYVELQGKYVILPIFNREVKILSHHSVKPEFGSGIVMVCSYGDKNDVQIFRELGLKEIVALNKNGITTAAAGPYANLRVNQARTRIIEDLKNAGLVEKVENIMHRTPLCERSKTPIEIIPLQDYYIKQLSYIPYLKEISTKIKFHPEMHRQILLNWLDSVAIDWPISRRRFYGTEIPIWYCNNCQTPNLPDPGRYYRPWKENPPFEKCKKCFSTEFSGEDRTFDTWMDSSITPLFITKYKKDQKLHNSIYPTEIRPQAKDIIRTWLYYTMLRCFQLTGKQPWSDAWIMGYGIDEKGEKMSKSKGNVMDPFPIIHRYGADAFRFWSASEANLGQDFRCSEQRIASAQKFLSKLWNVARFISSFDIISDAPRQLAISDKWIIAELSNLIEECKKGFHEFNFFIPANAIREFTSNLFASHYIEMVKGRVYGTIDETGQKSAIYTLHKCLSTILLLLAPICPFITEELWTTIYSSKSVHLQHVPQSQTDYKELIKYTRQIMDFNSIVWNKKKETISKGTGKPLSLKDSIDIAIPGYLELFKEDLQIMHNLKSESC
;
A
#
# COMPACT_ATOMS: atom_id res chain seq x y z
N MET A 1 14.16 -57.21 26.18
CA MET A 1 13.47 -55.93 26.22
C MET A 1 14.29 -55.03 27.13
N CYS A 2 15.28 -54.33 26.59
CA CYS A 2 15.94 -53.27 27.33
C CYS A 2 15.02 -52.07 27.39
N ALA A 3 14.64 -51.68 28.60
CA ALA A 3 13.98 -50.41 28.80
C ALA A 3 14.95 -49.33 28.39
N ILE A 4 14.60 -48.60 27.34
CA ILE A 4 15.35 -47.43 26.91
C ILE A 4 15.22 -46.38 28.00
N ASN A 5 16.37 -45.94 28.53
CA ASN A 5 16.42 -44.79 29.45
C ASN A 5 15.97 -43.56 28.70
N GLU A 6 14.67 -43.23 28.78
CA GLU A 6 14.11 -41.92 28.38
C GLU A 6 14.73 -40.76 29.20
N GLU A 7 15.53 -41.05 30.21
CA GLU A 7 16.05 -40.09 31.20
C GLU A 7 17.33 -39.35 30.76
N GLN A 8 17.93 -39.59 29.61
CA GLN A 8 19.23 -39.00 29.26
C GLN A 8 19.26 -38.09 28.05
N MET A 9 18.15 -37.80 27.40
CA MET A 9 18.13 -36.89 26.25
C MET A 9 17.35 -35.60 26.60
N GLU A 10 18.03 -34.64 27.24
CA GLU A 10 17.41 -33.35 27.51
C GLU A 10 17.46 -32.44 26.30
N PRO A 11 16.34 -31.77 25.95
CA PRO A 11 16.34 -30.79 24.87
C PRO A 11 17.21 -29.60 25.25
N LYS A 12 17.84 -28.95 24.25
CA LYS A 12 18.68 -27.76 24.45
C LYS A 12 17.94 -26.57 25.08
N PHE A 13 16.60 -26.60 25.11
CA PHE A 13 15.76 -25.60 25.77
C PHE A 13 14.56 -26.25 26.46
N ALA A 14 14.23 -25.76 27.68
CA ALA A 14 13.23 -26.37 28.54
C ALA A 14 11.79 -25.97 28.22
N ASP A 15 11.60 -24.73 27.69
CA ASP A 15 10.29 -24.15 27.45
C ASP A 15 9.47 -24.96 26.45
N LYS A 16 8.21 -25.23 26.80
CA LYS A 16 7.28 -26.02 25.97
C LYS A 16 6.54 -25.21 24.90
N SER A 17 6.71 -23.90 24.87
CA SER A 17 6.09 -23.02 23.90
C SER A 17 6.97 -21.81 23.62
N TRP A 18 6.83 -21.28 22.40
CA TRP A 18 7.47 -20.01 22.03
C TRP A 18 6.97 -18.88 22.92
N ASN A 19 7.90 -18.08 23.46
CA ASN A 19 7.59 -16.90 24.26
C ASN A 19 7.88 -15.62 23.47
N PRO A 20 6.86 -14.87 23.01
CA PRO A 20 7.06 -13.63 22.24
C PRO A 20 7.83 -12.54 22.99
N ALA A 21 7.91 -12.58 24.33
CA ALA A 21 8.67 -11.59 25.08
C ALA A 21 10.17 -11.56 24.72
N VAL A 22 10.69 -12.65 24.16
CA VAL A 22 12.10 -12.76 23.71
C VAL A 22 12.35 -11.91 22.46
N GLU A 23 11.33 -11.60 21.66
CA GLU A 23 11.46 -10.87 20.40
C GLU A 23 12.15 -9.52 20.56
N GLN A 24 11.87 -8.78 21.63
CA GLN A 24 12.52 -7.49 21.88
C GLN A 24 14.01 -7.64 22.19
N THR A 25 14.39 -8.69 22.89
CA THR A 25 15.79 -8.99 23.20
C THR A 25 16.57 -9.34 21.93
N ILE A 26 15.95 -10.13 21.05
CA ILE A 26 16.53 -10.48 19.74
C ILE A 26 16.67 -9.21 18.88
N TRP A 27 15.62 -8.38 18.82
CA TRP A 27 15.65 -7.11 18.09
C TRP A 27 16.83 -6.23 18.53
N LYS A 28 17.01 -6.07 19.84
CA LYS A 28 18.12 -5.28 20.38
C LYS A 28 19.49 -5.84 19.98
N LYS A 29 19.65 -7.15 20.01
CA LYS A 29 20.89 -7.80 19.52
C LYS A 29 21.18 -7.49 18.06
N TRP A 30 20.15 -7.47 17.20
CA TRP A 30 20.32 -7.11 15.78
C TRP A 30 20.71 -5.63 15.60
N GLU A 31 20.07 -4.72 16.36
CA GLU A 31 20.36 -3.29 16.32
C GLU A 31 21.78 -3.00 16.84
N ASP A 32 22.21 -3.63 17.93
CA ASP A 32 23.53 -3.46 18.53
C ASP A 32 24.65 -4.01 17.59
N ASN A 33 24.40 -5.10 16.90
CA ASN A 33 25.33 -5.70 15.95
C ASN A 33 25.24 -5.09 14.52
N ASN A 34 24.37 -4.11 14.28
CA ASN A 34 24.16 -3.43 13.00
C ASN A 34 23.98 -4.40 11.81
N ILE A 35 23.29 -5.55 12.01
CA ILE A 35 23.23 -6.61 11.00
C ILE A 35 22.48 -6.21 9.71
N TYR A 36 21.73 -5.10 9.75
CA TYR A 36 20.93 -4.59 8.63
C TYR A 36 21.49 -3.28 8.04
N GLN A 37 22.69 -2.87 8.47
CA GLN A 37 23.30 -1.66 7.95
C GLN A 37 23.74 -1.88 6.49
N PHE A 38 23.34 -0.97 5.61
CA PHE A 38 23.83 -0.92 4.25
C PHE A 38 25.22 -0.30 4.21
N SER A 39 26.11 -0.94 3.48
CA SER A 39 27.44 -0.38 3.15
C SER A 39 27.78 -0.75 1.71
N ILE A 40 28.41 0.12 0.97
CA ILE A 40 28.86 -0.18 -0.39
C ILE A 40 29.93 -1.26 -0.33
N ILE A 41 29.60 -2.43 -0.87
CA ILE A 41 30.52 -3.57 -1.00
C ILE A 41 30.73 -3.79 -2.50
N GLU A 42 31.94 -3.58 -3.00
CA GLU A 42 32.26 -3.62 -4.44
C GLU A 42 31.91 -4.96 -5.13
N GLN A 43 31.85 -6.04 -4.38
CA GLN A 43 31.60 -7.39 -4.90
C GLN A 43 30.12 -7.84 -4.78
N LYS A 44 29.25 -7.05 -4.17
CA LYS A 44 27.83 -7.38 -4.00
C LYS A 44 26.94 -6.40 -4.72
N HIS A 45 26.01 -6.92 -5.53
CA HIS A 45 24.96 -6.09 -6.12
C HIS A 45 24.07 -5.49 -5.04
N ALA A 46 23.84 -4.19 -5.13
CA ALA A 46 22.87 -3.51 -4.27
C ALA A 46 21.46 -3.98 -4.62
N PHE A 47 20.58 -4.02 -3.61
CA PHE A 47 19.15 -4.22 -3.77
C PHE A 47 18.44 -3.12 -2.98
N VAL A 48 17.95 -2.11 -3.69
CA VAL A 48 17.39 -0.91 -3.09
C VAL A 48 15.88 -0.98 -3.09
N ILE A 49 15.29 -0.85 -1.91
CA ILE A 49 13.84 -0.86 -1.71
C ILE A 49 13.37 0.58 -1.51
N ASP A 50 12.64 1.13 -2.47
CA ASP A 50 11.99 2.42 -2.34
C ASP A 50 10.59 2.23 -1.72
N SER A 51 10.56 2.08 -0.40
CA SER A 51 9.32 1.86 0.34
C SER A 51 8.49 3.15 0.46
N PRO A 52 7.13 3.06 0.49
CA PRO A 52 6.31 4.23 0.68
C PRO A 52 6.59 4.81 2.06
N PRO A 53 6.92 6.10 2.19
CA PRO A 53 7.02 6.71 3.50
C PRO A 53 5.64 6.73 4.15
N PRO A 54 5.44 6.05 5.30
CA PRO A 54 4.15 6.03 5.96
C PRO A 54 3.76 7.43 6.43
N TYR A 55 2.48 7.67 6.37
CA TYR A 55 1.88 8.94 6.67
C TYR A 55 1.28 8.94 8.08
N PRO A 56 1.74 9.77 9.02
CA PRO A 56 1.20 9.85 10.37
C PRO A 56 -0.13 10.62 10.40
N SER A 57 -1.22 10.02 9.93
CA SER A 57 -2.54 10.65 9.79
C SER A 57 -3.49 10.45 10.98
N GLY A 58 -2.96 10.10 12.16
CA GLY A 58 -3.73 9.86 13.40
C GLY A 58 -3.74 8.40 13.86
N ARG A 59 -4.31 8.17 15.04
CA ARG A 59 -4.38 6.87 15.72
C ARG A 59 -5.67 6.10 15.41
N PRO A 60 -5.63 4.74 15.46
CA PRO A 60 -4.44 3.91 15.47
C PRO A 60 -3.75 3.84 14.11
N TRP A 61 -2.48 3.39 14.07
CA TRP A 61 -1.88 2.97 12.82
C TRP A 61 -2.57 1.69 12.34
N HIS A 62 -2.87 1.59 11.06
CA HIS A 62 -3.79 0.60 10.54
C HIS A 62 -3.14 -0.79 10.45
N ILE A 63 -3.80 -1.85 10.93
CA ILE A 63 -3.28 -3.24 10.88
C ILE A 63 -2.89 -3.66 9.46
N GLY A 64 -3.65 -3.27 8.44
CA GLY A 64 -3.33 -3.53 7.05
C GLY A 64 -2.03 -2.85 6.59
N ALA A 65 -1.73 -1.64 7.10
CA ALA A 65 -0.45 -0.99 6.84
C ALA A 65 0.70 -1.73 7.54
N ALA A 66 0.53 -2.14 8.80
CA ALA A 66 1.53 -2.94 9.51
C ALA A 66 1.83 -4.26 8.79
N ALA A 67 0.80 -4.96 8.28
CA ALA A 67 0.95 -6.17 7.47
C ALA A 67 1.70 -5.89 6.15
N HIS A 68 1.42 -4.75 5.51
CA HIS A 68 2.12 -4.31 4.30
C HIS A 68 3.63 -4.14 4.57
N TYR A 69 4.00 -3.39 5.61
CA TYR A 69 5.41 -3.19 5.96
C TYR A 69 6.09 -4.49 6.40
N ALA A 70 5.38 -5.40 7.07
CA ALA A 70 5.91 -6.72 7.39
C ALA A 70 6.29 -7.50 6.12
N GLN A 71 5.48 -7.44 5.07
CA GLN A 71 5.79 -8.11 3.80
C GLN A 71 6.88 -7.38 2.98
N ILE A 72 6.95 -6.05 3.04
CA ILE A 72 8.10 -5.32 2.47
C ILE A 72 9.40 -5.75 3.15
N ASP A 73 9.38 -5.95 4.46
CA ASP A 73 10.54 -6.46 5.18
C ASP A 73 10.90 -7.90 4.79
N MET A 74 9.93 -8.74 4.47
CA MET A 74 10.19 -10.08 3.93
C MET A 74 10.95 -10.02 2.60
N ILE A 75 10.66 -9.02 1.74
CA ILE A 75 11.45 -8.76 0.52
C ILE A 75 12.90 -8.43 0.89
N ALA A 76 13.11 -7.55 1.86
CA ALA A 76 14.46 -7.16 2.30
C ALA A 76 15.24 -8.37 2.85
N ARG A 77 14.60 -9.19 3.67
CA ARG A 77 15.22 -10.36 4.29
C ARG A 77 15.58 -11.44 3.26
N ILE A 78 14.64 -11.76 2.36
CA ILE A 78 14.92 -12.75 1.32
C ILE A 78 16.00 -12.26 0.34
N ALA A 79 16.02 -10.99 -0.03
CA ALA A 79 17.07 -10.44 -0.87
C ALA A 79 18.47 -10.58 -0.22
N ARG A 80 18.60 -10.34 1.11
CA ARG A 80 19.86 -10.58 1.85
C ARG A 80 20.25 -12.05 1.79
N MET A 81 19.33 -12.98 2.01
CA MET A 81 19.56 -14.42 1.96
C MET A 81 19.86 -14.92 0.53
N MET A 82 19.47 -14.18 -0.49
CA MET A 82 19.88 -14.40 -1.88
C MET A 82 21.28 -13.83 -2.20
N GLY A 83 21.93 -13.17 -1.23
CA GLY A 83 23.29 -12.64 -1.35
C GLY A 83 23.39 -11.18 -1.76
N TYR A 84 22.28 -10.47 -1.93
CA TYR A 84 22.31 -9.03 -2.22
C TYR A 84 22.74 -8.19 -1.02
N ASN A 85 23.29 -7.02 -1.33
CA ASN A 85 23.53 -5.97 -0.35
C ASN A 85 22.32 -5.05 -0.30
N VAL A 86 21.47 -5.18 0.72
CA VAL A 86 20.15 -4.57 0.74
C VAL A 86 20.16 -3.20 1.39
N MET A 87 19.71 -2.19 0.65
CA MET A 87 19.41 -0.85 1.14
C MET A 87 17.90 -0.71 1.34
N PHE A 88 17.47 -0.67 2.60
CA PHE A 88 16.06 -0.54 2.98
C PHE A 88 15.87 0.68 3.91
N PRO A 89 15.84 1.90 3.36
CA PRO A 89 15.60 3.10 4.14
C PRO A 89 14.12 3.22 4.50
N ILE A 90 13.85 3.63 5.73
CA ILE A 90 12.50 4.02 6.16
C ILE A 90 12.37 5.53 6.01
N GLY A 91 11.29 5.99 5.42
CA GLY A 91 10.90 7.39 5.39
C GLY A 91 9.63 7.62 6.20
N ILE A 92 9.39 8.84 6.64
CA ILE A 92 8.11 9.27 7.22
C ILE A 92 7.61 10.47 6.39
N ASP A 93 6.40 10.35 5.82
CA ASP A 93 5.80 11.45 5.07
C ASP A 93 5.09 12.40 6.04
N ARG A 94 5.67 13.57 6.22
CA ARG A 94 5.25 14.58 7.17
C ARG A 94 4.76 15.86 6.52
N ASN A 95 4.46 15.87 5.23
CA ASN A 95 4.01 17.04 4.50
C ASN A 95 2.53 16.96 4.10
N GLY A 96 1.94 18.14 3.89
CA GLY A 96 0.72 18.33 3.15
C GLY A 96 -0.58 18.38 3.94
N LEU A 97 -1.66 18.48 3.19
CA LEU A 97 -3.02 18.73 3.66
C LEU A 97 -3.53 17.79 4.77
N PRO A 98 -3.25 16.47 4.77
CA PRO A 98 -3.74 15.62 5.84
C PRO A 98 -3.17 15.96 7.24
N VAL A 99 -1.92 16.41 7.32
CA VAL A 99 -1.33 16.87 8.61
C VAL A 99 -2.09 18.07 9.14
N GLU A 100 -2.35 19.05 8.28
CA GLU A 100 -3.08 20.25 8.66
C GLU A 100 -4.51 19.92 9.10
N ILE A 101 -5.25 19.09 8.35
CA ILE A 101 -6.59 18.66 8.71
C ILE A 101 -6.58 17.91 10.06
N TYR A 102 -5.58 17.05 10.29
CA TYR A 102 -5.45 16.36 11.57
C TYR A 102 -5.23 17.36 12.71
N THR A 103 -4.34 18.34 12.52
CA THR A 103 -4.02 19.37 13.50
C THR A 103 -5.23 20.30 13.75
N GLU A 104 -5.92 20.74 12.70
CA GLU A 104 -7.14 21.56 12.81
C GLU A 104 -8.22 20.84 13.61
N LYS A 105 -8.45 19.56 13.35
CA LYS A 105 -9.43 18.74 14.08
C LYS A 105 -9.03 18.51 15.53
N ARG A 106 -7.75 18.16 15.78
CA ARG A 106 -7.23 17.87 17.13
C ARG A 106 -7.35 19.08 18.04
N HIS A 107 -7.02 20.26 17.52
CA HIS A 107 -7.01 21.51 18.29
C HIS A 107 -8.28 22.36 18.13
N LYS A 108 -9.24 21.92 17.30
CA LYS A 108 -10.50 22.65 16.99
C LYS A 108 -10.23 24.08 16.49
N ILE A 109 -9.25 24.26 15.63
CA ILE A 109 -8.81 25.50 15.03
C ILE A 109 -9.00 25.48 13.52
N ARG A 110 -8.87 26.65 12.90
CA ARG A 110 -8.75 26.81 11.45
C ARG A 110 -7.42 27.49 11.12
N MET A 111 -6.63 26.91 10.23
CA MET A 111 -5.32 27.40 9.81
C MET A 111 -5.31 28.90 9.48
N ARG A 112 -6.30 29.36 8.70
CA ARG A 112 -6.38 30.76 8.24
C ARG A 112 -6.67 31.80 9.32
N LEU A 113 -7.09 31.37 10.50
CA LEU A 113 -7.40 32.23 11.67
C LEU A 113 -6.22 32.30 12.64
N MET A 114 -5.09 31.68 12.28
CA MET A 114 -3.89 31.62 13.12
C MET A 114 -2.69 32.26 12.43
N ASP A 115 -1.74 32.69 13.26
CA ASP A 115 -0.39 32.98 12.82
C ASP A 115 0.25 31.75 12.19
N ARG A 116 0.92 31.91 11.04
CA ARG A 116 1.46 30.81 10.25
C ARG A 116 2.52 30.01 11.02
N GLU A 117 3.43 30.67 11.72
CA GLU A 117 4.50 29.98 12.47
C GLU A 117 3.92 29.15 13.60
N LYS A 118 2.99 29.70 14.38
CA LYS A 118 2.31 28.96 15.44
C LYS A 118 1.57 27.74 14.91
N PHE A 119 0.93 27.86 13.76
CA PHE A 119 0.25 26.72 13.13
C PHE A 119 1.25 25.64 12.69
N LEU A 120 2.37 26.04 12.08
CA LEU A 120 3.42 25.12 11.67
C LEU A 120 4.02 24.36 12.88
N ASP A 121 4.21 25.02 14.02
CA ASP A 121 4.70 24.39 15.24
C ASP A 121 3.69 23.36 15.80
N LEU A 122 2.39 23.69 15.79
CA LEU A 122 1.36 22.72 16.17
C LEU A 122 1.34 21.49 15.27
N CYS A 123 1.55 21.65 13.96
CA CYS A 123 1.65 20.55 13.03
C CYS A 123 2.85 19.64 13.34
N ARG A 124 4.04 20.23 13.57
CA ARG A 124 5.25 19.48 13.92
C ARG A 124 5.05 18.68 15.21
N PHE A 125 4.55 19.33 16.25
CA PHE A 125 4.31 18.68 17.54
C PHE A 125 3.31 17.52 17.44
N ALA A 126 2.22 17.72 16.66
CA ALA A 126 1.23 16.66 16.44
C ALA A 126 1.82 15.44 15.71
N LEU A 127 2.79 15.69 14.80
CA LEU A 127 3.44 14.62 14.05
C LEU A 127 4.47 13.86 14.87
N ASP A 128 5.22 14.51 15.75
CA ASP A 128 6.27 13.87 16.55
C ASP A 128 5.71 12.74 17.43
N ASP A 129 4.54 12.95 18.05
CA ASP A 129 3.82 11.92 18.80
C ASP A 129 3.45 10.71 17.95
N LEU A 130 2.86 10.96 16.77
CA LEU A 130 2.38 9.90 15.87
C LEU A 130 3.53 9.12 15.24
N GLU A 131 4.61 9.80 14.90
CA GLU A 131 5.83 9.20 14.34
C GLU A 131 6.49 8.25 15.34
N THR A 132 6.62 8.68 16.60
CA THR A 132 7.22 7.85 17.67
C THR A 132 6.48 6.54 17.81
N GLU A 133 5.15 6.56 17.84
CA GLU A 133 4.32 5.37 17.94
C GLU A 133 4.49 4.47 16.70
N MET A 134 4.49 5.06 15.51
CA MET A 134 4.64 4.33 14.26
C MET A 134 5.99 3.63 14.16
N ILE A 135 7.08 4.31 14.49
CA ILE A 135 8.44 3.73 14.55
C ILE A 135 8.49 2.58 15.56
N GLN A 136 7.85 2.73 16.72
CA GLN A 136 7.81 1.66 17.71
C GLN A 136 7.06 0.43 17.21
N ILE A 137 5.94 0.61 16.51
CA ILE A 137 5.21 -0.51 15.89
C ILE A 137 6.09 -1.20 14.84
N MET A 138 6.79 -0.45 13.99
CA MET A 138 7.71 -1.00 12.99
C MET A 138 8.83 -1.84 13.63
N LYS A 139 9.43 -1.34 14.71
CA LYS A 139 10.42 -2.10 15.48
C LYS A 139 9.81 -3.36 16.08
N ASN A 140 8.63 -3.26 16.67
CA ASN A 140 7.94 -4.38 17.30
C ASN A 140 7.57 -5.50 16.32
N ILE A 141 7.24 -5.17 15.06
CA ILE A 141 7.02 -6.19 14.03
C ILE A 141 8.30 -6.67 13.35
N GLY A 142 9.46 -6.20 13.78
CA GLY A 142 10.75 -6.70 13.34
C GLY A 142 11.21 -6.23 11.96
N ILE A 143 10.91 -4.98 11.58
CA ILE A 143 11.37 -4.41 10.30
C ILE A 143 12.89 -4.29 10.28
N SER A 144 13.56 -4.91 9.31
CA SER A 144 15.01 -4.98 9.18
C SER A 144 15.61 -3.75 8.49
N ALA A 145 15.28 -2.56 9.00
CA ALA A 145 15.78 -1.28 8.53
C ALA A 145 16.69 -0.61 9.58
N ASN A 146 17.52 0.34 9.15
CA ASN A 146 18.31 1.16 10.06
C ASN A 146 17.47 2.32 10.59
N PHE A 147 16.85 2.15 11.76
CA PHE A 147 16.06 3.20 12.39
C PHE A 147 16.85 4.34 13.02
N LYS A 148 18.19 4.28 13.02
CA LYS A 148 19.05 5.39 13.45
C LYS A 148 19.14 6.47 12.37
N GLU A 149 18.85 6.13 11.11
CA GLU A 149 19.05 6.97 9.92
C GLU A 149 17.79 7.03 9.02
N TYR A 150 16.59 6.98 9.62
CA TYR A 150 15.38 7.18 8.84
C TYR A 150 15.23 8.64 8.40
N TYR A 151 14.55 8.89 7.27
CA TYR A 151 14.36 10.23 6.74
C TYR A 151 12.95 10.74 6.96
N ARG A 152 12.80 12.08 6.97
CA ARG A 152 11.53 12.78 7.05
C ARG A 152 11.36 13.66 5.82
N THR A 153 10.18 13.64 5.20
CA THR A 153 9.91 14.47 4.01
C THR A 153 9.85 15.97 4.34
N ASP A 154 9.64 16.33 5.60
CA ASP A 154 9.66 17.73 6.09
C ASP A 154 11.04 18.19 6.58
N SER A 155 12.07 17.38 6.46
CA SER A 155 13.44 17.81 6.78
C SER A 155 13.95 18.84 5.78
N ASP A 156 14.81 19.74 6.22
CA ASP A 156 15.41 20.77 5.37
C ASP A 156 16.17 20.17 4.17
N GLU A 157 16.82 19.03 4.38
CA GLU A 157 17.53 18.30 3.32
C GLU A 157 16.55 17.80 2.25
N PHE A 158 15.45 17.18 2.67
CA PHE A 158 14.46 16.64 1.74
C PHE A 158 13.75 17.75 0.97
N ARG A 159 13.28 18.78 1.67
CA ARG A 159 12.63 19.97 1.08
C ARG A 159 13.56 20.73 0.13
N SER A 160 14.85 20.83 0.47
CA SER A 160 15.87 21.40 -0.42
C SER A 160 15.95 20.62 -1.74
N LEU A 161 15.92 19.30 -1.70
CA LEU A 161 15.92 18.48 -2.91
C LEU A 161 14.62 18.67 -3.70
N THR A 162 13.45 18.70 -3.05
CA THR A 162 12.16 18.98 -3.71
C THR A 162 12.24 20.30 -4.47
N GLN A 163 12.71 21.38 -3.83
CA GLN A 163 12.87 22.69 -4.45
C GLN A 163 13.90 22.68 -5.57
N SER A 164 15.04 22.02 -5.39
CA SER A 164 16.07 21.88 -6.42
C SER A 164 15.53 21.20 -7.69
N THR A 165 14.73 20.16 -7.53
CA THR A 165 14.11 19.45 -8.66
C THR A 165 13.03 20.29 -9.33
N PHE A 166 12.29 21.10 -8.59
CA PHE A 166 11.34 22.08 -9.13
C PHE A 166 12.06 23.15 -9.97
N ILE A 167 13.16 23.71 -9.46
CA ILE A 167 13.98 24.71 -10.17
C ILE A 167 14.51 24.14 -11.49
N ASP A 168 14.95 22.87 -11.48
CA ASP A 168 15.39 22.19 -12.71
C ASP A 168 14.27 22.07 -13.74
N LEU A 169 13.09 21.62 -13.31
CA LEU A 169 11.93 21.51 -14.20
C LEU A 169 11.49 22.89 -14.72
N TRP A 170 11.54 23.92 -13.89
CA TRP A 170 11.28 25.28 -14.32
C TRP A 170 12.24 25.75 -15.40
N ASN A 171 13.54 25.57 -15.20
CA ASN A 171 14.56 25.97 -16.16
C ASN A 171 14.48 25.21 -17.48
N ARG A 172 13.93 23.98 -17.46
CA ARG A 172 13.62 23.19 -18.67
C ARG A 172 12.29 23.56 -19.31
N GLY A 173 11.55 24.55 -18.78
CA GLY A 173 10.24 24.94 -19.28
C GLY A 173 9.14 23.89 -19.10
N LEU A 174 9.31 22.97 -18.16
CA LEU A 174 8.34 21.93 -17.80
C LEU A 174 7.35 22.39 -16.73
N VAL A 175 7.63 23.51 -16.07
CA VAL A 175 6.73 24.17 -15.13
C VAL A 175 6.28 25.50 -15.70
N TYR A 176 5.01 25.83 -15.52
CA TYR A 176 4.44 27.12 -15.94
C TYR A 176 3.32 27.56 -15.02
N LEU A 177 3.06 28.88 -15.02
CA LEU A 177 1.96 29.52 -14.28
C LEU A 177 0.81 29.78 -15.25
N ALA A 178 -0.41 29.38 -14.89
CA ALA A 178 -1.59 29.66 -15.72
C ALA A 178 -2.83 29.89 -14.86
N ASN A 179 -3.73 30.73 -15.36
CA ASN A 179 -5.07 30.88 -14.82
C ASN A 179 -5.99 29.92 -15.59
N ARG A 180 -6.48 28.90 -14.89
CA ARG A 180 -7.34 27.85 -15.49
C ARG A 180 -8.41 27.41 -14.51
N PRO A 181 -9.55 26.88 -15.00
CA PRO A 181 -10.47 26.11 -14.19
C PRO A 181 -9.76 24.94 -13.54
N ASN A 182 -9.81 24.86 -12.22
CA ASN A 182 -9.18 23.85 -11.40
C ASN A 182 -10.18 23.17 -10.49
N ASN A 183 -9.98 21.88 -10.21
CA ASN A 183 -10.68 21.21 -9.13
C ASN A 183 -10.33 21.88 -7.80
N TYR A 184 -11.34 22.28 -7.08
CA TYR A 184 -11.20 23.02 -5.85
C TYR A 184 -12.06 22.40 -4.73
N CYS A 185 -11.47 22.20 -3.58
CA CYS A 185 -12.21 21.75 -2.40
C CYS A 185 -12.60 22.97 -1.53
N PRO A 186 -13.91 23.27 -1.37
CA PRO A 186 -14.35 24.42 -0.58
C PRO A 186 -14.05 24.28 0.91
N ASP A 187 -14.01 23.05 1.44
CA ASP A 187 -13.71 22.80 2.85
C ASP A 187 -12.21 22.85 3.15
N CYS A 188 -11.39 22.30 2.26
CA CYS A 188 -9.93 22.38 2.36
C CYS A 188 -9.39 23.75 1.90
N GLU A 189 -10.20 24.57 1.22
CA GLU A 189 -9.90 25.88 0.67
C GLU A 189 -8.64 25.88 -0.24
N THR A 190 -8.48 24.86 -1.04
CA THR A 190 -7.33 24.71 -1.94
C THR A 190 -7.68 23.94 -3.20
N THR A 191 -6.87 24.13 -4.24
CA THR A 191 -6.85 23.28 -5.44
C THR A 191 -6.42 21.87 -5.07
N ILE A 192 -7.05 20.87 -5.70
CA ILE A 192 -6.70 19.46 -5.56
C ILE A 192 -6.41 18.83 -6.93
N ALA A 193 -5.54 17.85 -6.96
CA ALA A 193 -5.21 17.13 -8.19
C ALA A 193 -6.30 16.12 -8.58
N ASP A 194 -6.40 15.77 -9.86
CA ASP A 194 -7.37 14.76 -10.34
C ASP A 194 -7.24 13.42 -9.60
N ALA A 195 -6.02 13.04 -9.23
CA ALA A 195 -5.75 11.80 -8.48
C ALA A 195 -6.31 11.80 -7.04
N GLU A 196 -6.62 12.97 -6.48
CA GLU A 196 -7.19 13.15 -5.14
C GLU A 196 -8.73 13.23 -5.15
N ILE A 197 -9.35 12.99 -6.31
CA ILE A 197 -10.80 12.97 -6.47
C ILE A 197 -11.29 11.53 -6.37
N ILE A 198 -12.29 11.32 -5.54
CA ILE A 198 -13.07 10.08 -5.49
C ILE A 198 -14.48 10.36 -6.00
N TYR A 199 -15.17 9.32 -6.46
CA TYR A 199 -16.55 9.42 -6.93
C TYR A 199 -17.41 8.55 -6.04
N ASP A 200 -18.51 9.12 -5.54
CA ASP A 200 -19.49 8.42 -4.73
C ASP A 200 -20.92 8.79 -5.15
N ASP A 201 -21.85 7.89 -4.93
CA ASP A 201 -23.26 8.13 -5.20
C ASP A 201 -23.86 8.90 -4.04
N VAL A 202 -24.17 10.19 -4.28
CA VAL A 202 -24.69 11.10 -3.27
C VAL A 202 -26.15 11.45 -3.59
N PRO A 203 -27.06 11.37 -2.61
CA PRO A 203 -28.43 11.85 -2.79
C PRO A 203 -28.44 13.32 -3.15
N THR A 204 -29.11 13.68 -4.25
CA THR A 204 -29.23 15.06 -4.71
C THR A 204 -30.60 15.30 -5.32
N GLN A 205 -30.92 16.56 -5.57
CA GLN A 205 -32.16 16.97 -6.22
C GLN A 205 -31.92 17.37 -7.66
N LEU A 206 -32.67 16.79 -8.57
CA LEU A 206 -32.82 17.24 -9.96
C LEU A 206 -34.00 18.17 -10.02
N VAL A 207 -33.73 19.46 -10.31
CA VAL A 207 -34.75 20.51 -10.34
C VAL A 207 -35.04 20.87 -11.78
N TYR A 208 -36.30 20.79 -12.16
CA TYR A 208 -36.79 21.19 -13.48
C TYR A 208 -37.30 22.63 -13.42
N ILE A 209 -36.63 23.52 -14.15
CA ILE A 209 -36.82 24.97 -14.07
C ILE A 209 -37.37 25.47 -15.43
N HIS A 210 -38.44 26.24 -15.42
CA HIS A 210 -39.00 26.86 -16.60
C HIS A 210 -38.18 28.08 -17.07
N PHE A 211 -37.68 28.01 -18.30
CA PHE A 211 -36.98 29.09 -18.98
C PHE A 211 -37.93 29.61 -20.08
N LYS A 212 -38.26 30.91 -20.08
CA LYS A 212 -39.11 31.52 -21.13
C LYS A 212 -38.32 31.67 -22.44
N VAL A 213 -38.87 31.18 -23.52
CA VAL A 213 -38.28 31.38 -24.87
C VAL A 213 -38.53 32.84 -25.30
N LYS A 214 -37.47 33.55 -25.69
CA LYS A 214 -37.58 34.96 -26.05
C LYS A 214 -38.44 35.14 -27.27
N GLY A 215 -39.44 36.05 -27.17
CA GLY A 215 -40.33 36.42 -28.28
C GLY A 215 -41.53 35.48 -28.45
N THR A 216 -41.72 34.54 -27.54
CA THR A 216 -42.92 33.67 -27.48
C THR A 216 -43.48 33.60 -26.06
N ASP A 217 -44.63 32.97 -25.89
CA ASP A 217 -45.14 32.63 -24.55
C ASP A 217 -44.76 31.24 -24.11
N ASP A 218 -43.94 30.54 -24.89
CA ASP A 218 -43.49 29.19 -24.60
C ASP A 218 -42.43 29.16 -23.49
N ASN A 219 -42.50 28.13 -22.65
CA ASN A 219 -41.48 27.81 -21.67
C ASN A 219 -40.84 26.47 -22.01
N ILE A 220 -39.57 26.35 -21.79
CA ILE A 220 -38.84 25.07 -21.84
C ILE A 220 -38.38 24.69 -20.44
N ALA A 221 -38.50 23.39 -20.08
CA ALA A 221 -38.05 22.89 -18.82
C ALA A 221 -36.57 22.49 -18.92
N VAL A 222 -35.72 23.10 -18.08
CA VAL A 222 -34.30 22.76 -17.97
C VAL A 222 -34.05 22.02 -16.66
N ALA A 223 -33.56 20.79 -16.76
CA ALA A 223 -33.28 19.96 -15.61
C ALA A 223 -31.83 20.17 -15.13
N THR A 224 -31.63 20.44 -13.86
CA THR A 224 -30.30 20.67 -13.29
C THR A 224 -30.15 20.12 -11.87
N THR A 225 -28.98 19.60 -11.54
CA THR A 225 -28.59 19.28 -10.16
C THR A 225 -27.85 20.45 -9.49
N ARG A 226 -27.58 21.53 -10.25
CA ARG A 226 -26.81 22.71 -9.81
C ARG A 226 -27.57 24.02 -10.02
N PRO A 227 -28.78 24.21 -9.45
CA PRO A 227 -29.57 25.43 -9.62
C PRO A 227 -28.87 26.67 -9.10
N GLU A 228 -27.96 26.53 -8.13
CA GLU A 228 -27.14 27.63 -7.59
C GLU A 228 -26.22 28.26 -8.60
N LEU A 229 -25.94 27.63 -9.72
CA LEU A 229 -25.12 28.19 -10.81
C LEU A 229 -25.92 28.88 -11.91
N LEU A 230 -27.23 29.02 -11.76
CA LEU A 230 -28.11 29.62 -12.75
C LEU A 230 -27.63 31.02 -13.21
N PHE A 231 -27.11 31.83 -12.28
CA PHE A 231 -26.56 33.16 -12.64
C PHE A 231 -25.31 33.10 -13.52
N ALA A 232 -24.58 31.98 -13.48
CA ALA A 232 -23.37 31.77 -14.26
C ALA A 232 -23.63 31.00 -15.57
N CYS A 233 -24.89 30.70 -15.88
CA CYS A 233 -25.28 30.05 -17.12
C CYS A 233 -24.97 30.95 -18.33
N GLN A 234 -24.26 30.44 -19.35
CA GLN A 234 -23.88 31.18 -20.55
C GLN A 234 -24.60 30.68 -21.80
N SER A 235 -25.12 29.49 -21.75
CA SER A 235 -25.87 28.87 -22.84
C SER A 235 -26.74 27.74 -22.29
N VAL A 236 -27.79 27.45 -23.02
CA VAL A 236 -28.57 26.24 -22.88
C VAL A 236 -28.26 25.38 -24.09
N ILE A 237 -27.95 24.10 -23.91
CA ILE A 237 -27.58 23.22 -25.01
C ILE A 237 -28.57 22.06 -25.15
N VAL A 238 -28.76 21.62 -26.39
CA VAL A 238 -29.63 20.51 -26.79
C VAL A 238 -28.84 19.56 -27.70
N ASN A 239 -29.25 18.32 -27.80
CA ASN A 239 -28.65 17.41 -28.77
C ASN A 239 -29.09 17.79 -30.18
N PRO A 240 -28.17 17.90 -31.16
CA PRO A 240 -28.54 18.28 -32.54
C PRO A 240 -29.50 17.30 -33.21
N LYS A 241 -29.61 16.06 -32.72
CA LYS A 241 -30.52 15.01 -33.21
C LYS A 241 -31.83 14.93 -32.46
N ASP A 242 -32.04 15.75 -31.42
CA ASP A 242 -33.30 15.72 -30.64
C ASP A 242 -34.36 16.55 -31.33
N GLU A 243 -35.29 15.86 -31.99
CA GLU A 243 -36.37 16.48 -32.75
C GLU A 243 -37.27 17.45 -31.96
N ARG A 244 -37.37 17.28 -30.65
CA ARG A 244 -38.14 18.13 -29.75
C ARG A 244 -37.64 19.58 -29.75
N TYR A 245 -36.35 19.80 -30.04
CA TYR A 245 -35.71 21.10 -29.84
C TYR A 245 -35.00 21.64 -31.08
N VAL A 246 -35.13 20.99 -32.23
CA VAL A 246 -34.48 21.42 -33.48
C VAL A 246 -34.83 22.84 -33.84
N GLU A 247 -36.13 23.24 -33.71
CA GLU A 247 -36.61 24.58 -34.05
C GLU A 247 -36.18 25.66 -33.02
N LEU A 248 -35.69 25.25 -31.86
CA LEU A 248 -35.22 26.17 -30.81
C LEU A 248 -33.74 26.49 -30.94
N GLN A 249 -32.99 25.75 -31.75
CA GLN A 249 -31.57 26.00 -31.95
C GLN A 249 -31.32 27.38 -32.53
N GLY A 250 -30.42 28.12 -31.87
CA GLY A 250 -30.09 29.49 -32.29
C GLY A 250 -31.01 30.59 -31.70
N LYS A 251 -32.18 30.22 -31.11
CA LYS A 251 -33.05 31.15 -30.37
C LYS A 251 -32.43 31.47 -29.00
N TYR A 252 -33.05 32.36 -28.27
CA TYR A 252 -32.66 32.79 -26.94
C TYR A 252 -33.71 32.39 -25.90
N VAL A 253 -33.25 32.07 -24.70
CA VAL A 253 -34.06 31.93 -23.50
C VAL A 253 -33.71 32.97 -22.45
N ILE A 254 -34.66 33.32 -21.61
CA ILE A 254 -34.49 34.24 -20.48
C ILE A 254 -34.21 33.42 -19.24
N LEU A 255 -33.08 33.66 -18.60
CA LEU A 255 -32.72 33.01 -17.34
C LEU A 255 -33.70 33.47 -16.25
N PRO A 256 -34.40 32.53 -15.60
CA PRO A 256 -35.31 32.87 -14.50
C PRO A 256 -34.60 33.59 -13.37
N ILE A 257 -35.27 34.48 -12.67
CA ILE A 257 -34.77 35.35 -11.62
C ILE A 257 -33.79 36.43 -12.10
N PHE A 258 -32.84 36.04 -12.95
CA PHE A 258 -31.74 36.95 -13.40
C PHE A 258 -32.08 37.75 -14.64
N ASN A 259 -33.13 37.47 -15.34
CA ASN A 259 -33.63 38.18 -16.53
C ASN A 259 -32.56 38.42 -17.64
N ARG A 260 -31.60 37.54 -17.70
CA ARG A 260 -30.51 37.58 -18.68
C ARG A 260 -30.80 36.61 -19.82
N GLU A 261 -30.53 37.04 -21.04
CA GLU A 261 -30.72 36.27 -22.24
C GLU A 261 -29.52 35.36 -22.51
N VAL A 262 -29.75 34.07 -22.77
CA VAL A 262 -28.73 33.13 -23.22
C VAL A 262 -29.20 32.39 -24.46
N LYS A 263 -28.25 32.03 -25.31
CA LYS A 263 -28.54 31.39 -26.59
C LYS A 263 -28.71 29.87 -26.40
N ILE A 264 -29.64 29.28 -27.15
CA ILE A 264 -29.78 27.84 -27.29
C ILE A 264 -28.80 27.36 -28.36
N LEU A 265 -27.84 26.54 -28.00
CA LEU A 265 -26.84 25.96 -28.88
C LEU A 265 -27.01 24.44 -28.95
N SER A 266 -26.43 23.82 -29.98
CA SER A 266 -26.41 22.37 -30.09
C SER A 266 -25.06 21.79 -29.70
N HIS A 267 -25.08 20.65 -28.98
CA HIS A 267 -23.86 19.93 -28.61
C HIS A 267 -24.14 18.44 -28.48
N HIS A 268 -23.25 17.62 -29.02
CA HIS A 268 -23.41 16.14 -29.06
C HIS A 268 -23.33 15.47 -27.70
N SER A 269 -22.78 16.12 -26.67
CA SER A 269 -22.66 15.56 -25.32
C SER A 269 -24.00 15.44 -24.58
N VAL A 270 -25.03 16.16 -25.02
CA VAL A 270 -26.36 16.11 -24.41
C VAL A 270 -27.03 14.78 -24.69
N LYS A 271 -27.50 14.12 -23.64
CA LYS A 271 -28.28 12.88 -23.74
C LYS A 271 -29.77 13.21 -23.75
N PRO A 272 -30.50 12.98 -24.84
CA PRO A 272 -31.92 13.33 -24.98
C PRO A 272 -32.81 12.67 -23.94
N GLU A 273 -32.45 11.49 -23.46
CA GLU A 273 -33.20 10.67 -22.52
C GLU A 273 -32.96 11.06 -21.04
N PHE A 274 -32.00 11.95 -20.75
CA PHE A 274 -31.69 12.35 -19.37
C PHE A 274 -32.35 13.69 -19.02
N GLY A 275 -33.10 13.71 -17.91
CA GLY A 275 -33.80 14.91 -17.47
C GLY A 275 -34.82 15.39 -18.51
N SER A 276 -34.70 16.65 -18.91
CA SER A 276 -35.56 17.23 -19.99
C SER A 276 -34.91 17.07 -21.39
N GLY A 277 -33.68 16.56 -21.49
CA GLY A 277 -32.90 16.59 -22.74
C GLY A 277 -32.32 17.98 -23.05
N ILE A 278 -32.42 18.93 -22.16
CA ILE A 278 -31.87 20.28 -22.22
C ILE A 278 -30.96 20.49 -21.01
N VAL A 279 -29.77 21.00 -21.27
CA VAL A 279 -28.75 21.21 -20.24
C VAL A 279 -28.33 22.69 -20.21
N MET A 280 -28.34 23.30 -19.03
CA MET A 280 -27.70 24.60 -18.85
C MET A 280 -26.19 24.44 -18.70
N VAL A 281 -25.43 25.25 -19.42
CA VAL A 281 -23.97 25.29 -19.38
C VAL A 281 -23.51 26.47 -18.55
N CYS A 282 -22.94 26.16 -17.38
CA CYS A 282 -22.54 27.18 -16.41
C CYS A 282 -21.02 27.21 -16.21
N SER A 283 -20.48 28.29 -15.70
CA SER A 283 -19.05 28.48 -15.45
C SER A 283 -18.71 28.21 -13.98
N TYR A 284 -18.27 27.02 -13.53
CA TYR A 284 -18.31 25.73 -14.20
C TYR A 284 -19.06 24.76 -13.30
N GLY A 285 -20.02 24.02 -13.81
CA GLY A 285 -20.78 23.04 -13.03
C GLY A 285 -20.02 21.73 -12.85
N ASP A 286 -19.35 21.28 -13.91
CA ASP A 286 -18.54 20.07 -13.95
C ASP A 286 -17.40 20.17 -14.97
N LYS A 287 -16.65 19.05 -15.17
CA LYS A 287 -15.55 19.00 -16.17
C LYS A 287 -16.04 19.11 -17.61
N ASN A 288 -17.24 18.63 -17.90
CA ASN A 288 -17.81 18.71 -19.24
C ASN A 288 -18.12 20.16 -19.60
N ASP A 289 -18.59 20.95 -18.64
CA ASP A 289 -18.81 22.39 -18.84
C ASP A 289 -17.51 23.08 -19.28
N VAL A 290 -16.36 22.75 -18.69
CA VAL A 290 -15.05 23.32 -19.08
C VAL A 290 -14.71 23.00 -20.53
N GLN A 291 -15.00 21.80 -20.99
CA GLN A 291 -14.78 21.40 -22.36
C GLN A 291 -15.72 22.14 -23.31
N ILE A 292 -17.02 22.17 -23.00
CA ILE A 292 -18.08 22.82 -23.78
C ILE A 292 -17.80 24.31 -23.91
N PHE A 293 -17.35 24.97 -22.85
CA PHE A 293 -16.94 26.39 -22.88
C PHE A 293 -15.86 26.67 -23.91
N ARG A 294 -14.85 25.79 -23.99
CA ARG A 294 -13.76 25.91 -24.98
C ARG A 294 -14.26 25.67 -26.39
N GLU A 295 -15.04 24.62 -26.61
CA GLU A 295 -15.54 24.25 -27.92
C GLU A 295 -16.50 25.28 -28.49
N LEU A 296 -17.35 25.86 -27.65
CA LEU A 296 -18.32 26.86 -28.05
C LEU A 296 -17.84 28.32 -27.91
N GLY A 297 -16.61 28.55 -27.42
CA GLY A 297 -16.05 29.89 -27.23
C GLY A 297 -16.82 30.77 -26.25
N LEU A 298 -17.42 30.19 -25.20
CA LEU A 298 -18.23 30.90 -24.24
C LEU A 298 -17.36 31.73 -23.28
N LYS A 299 -17.89 32.91 -22.85
CA LYS A 299 -17.24 33.72 -21.83
C LYS A 299 -17.62 33.20 -20.44
N GLU A 300 -16.62 33.04 -19.58
CA GLU A 300 -16.86 32.66 -18.20
C GLU A 300 -17.45 33.79 -17.32
N ILE A 301 -18.30 33.42 -16.40
CA ILE A 301 -18.65 34.23 -15.23
C ILE A 301 -18.10 33.50 -14.01
N VAL A 302 -17.17 34.12 -13.30
CA VAL A 302 -16.60 33.49 -12.10
C VAL A 302 -17.71 33.31 -11.05
N ALA A 303 -18.17 32.07 -10.88
CA ALA A 303 -19.29 31.76 -10.01
C ALA A 303 -18.88 31.76 -8.53
N LEU A 304 -17.71 31.23 -8.23
CA LEU A 304 -17.20 31.09 -6.88
C LEU A 304 -15.84 31.75 -6.74
N ASN A 305 -15.60 32.38 -5.60
CA ASN A 305 -14.27 32.91 -5.26
C ASN A 305 -13.38 31.83 -4.63
N LYS A 306 -12.13 32.21 -4.30
CA LYS A 306 -11.13 31.31 -3.66
C LYS A 306 -11.54 30.77 -2.28
N ASN A 307 -12.61 31.24 -1.68
CA ASN A 307 -13.14 30.77 -0.41
C ASN A 307 -14.36 29.83 -0.60
N GLY A 308 -14.68 29.44 -1.85
CA GLY A 308 -15.83 28.61 -2.16
C GLY A 308 -17.18 29.32 -1.94
N ILE A 309 -17.19 30.65 -2.05
CA ILE A 309 -18.34 31.51 -1.81
C ILE A 309 -18.76 32.14 -3.13
N THR A 310 -20.05 32.30 -3.37
CA THR A 310 -20.62 32.94 -4.55
C THR A 310 -20.13 34.39 -4.71
N THR A 311 -19.80 34.75 -5.95
CA THR A 311 -19.29 36.09 -6.27
C THR A 311 -20.43 37.14 -6.37
N ALA A 312 -20.05 38.39 -6.53
CA ALA A 312 -21.01 39.49 -6.78
C ALA A 312 -21.91 39.24 -8.00
N ALA A 313 -21.47 38.43 -8.98
CA ALA A 313 -22.26 38.06 -10.14
C ALA A 313 -23.57 37.33 -9.79
N ALA A 314 -23.62 36.69 -8.62
CA ALA A 314 -24.80 36.02 -8.10
C ALA A 314 -25.91 37.00 -7.61
N GLY A 315 -25.68 38.30 -7.61
CA GLY A 315 -26.67 39.31 -7.20
C GLY A 315 -27.17 39.06 -5.77
N PRO A 316 -28.51 38.78 -5.56
CA PRO A 316 -29.08 38.57 -4.24
C PRO A 316 -28.49 37.36 -3.49
N TYR A 317 -27.82 36.45 -4.19
CA TYR A 317 -27.20 35.25 -3.67
C TYR A 317 -25.67 35.36 -3.53
N ALA A 318 -25.13 36.57 -3.64
CA ALA A 318 -23.72 36.85 -3.44
C ALA A 318 -23.30 36.59 -1.98
N ASN A 319 -22.05 36.24 -1.77
CA ASN A 319 -21.44 35.98 -0.46
C ASN A 319 -22.05 34.78 0.31
N LEU A 320 -22.70 33.86 -0.36
CA LEU A 320 -23.25 32.64 0.24
C LEU A 320 -22.35 31.43 -0.08
N ARG A 321 -22.30 30.45 0.81
CA ARG A 321 -21.77 29.14 0.50
C ARG A 321 -22.67 28.41 -0.51
N VAL A 322 -22.10 27.55 -1.33
CA VAL A 322 -22.81 26.81 -2.39
C VAL A 322 -24.15 26.21 -1.93
N ASN A 323 -24.15 25.50 -0.79
CA ASN A 323 -25.39 24.88 -0.27
C ASN A 323 -26.43 25.92 0.15
N GLN A 324 -26.01 27.04 0.73
CA GLN A 324 -26.93 28.12 1.13
C GLN A 324 -27.54 28.80 -0.11
N ALA A 325 -26.68 29.04 -1.12
CA ALA A 325 -27.16 29.63 -2.38
C ALA A 325 -28.17 28.70 -3.08
N ARG A 326 -27.88 27.39 -3.11
CA ARG A 326 -28.77 26.36 -3.69
C ARG A 326 -30.15 26.37 -3.02
N THR A 327 -30.18 26.27 -1.69
CA THR A 327 -31.46 26.25 -0.94
C THR A 327 -32.25 27.49 -1.24
N ARG A 328 -31.67 28.69 -1.17
CA ARG A 328 -32.34 29.96 -1.36
C ARG A 328 -32.86 30.14 -2.80
N ILE A 329 -32.04 29.78 -3.80
CA ILE A 329 -32.44 29.85 -5.21
C ILE A 329 -33.61 28.92 -5.50
N ILE A 330 -33.60 27.70 -4.96
CA ILE A 330 -34.70 26.73 -5.15
C ILE A 330 -35.99 27.29 -4.51
N GLU A 331 -35.93 27.89 -3.32
CA GLU A 331 -37.09 28.52 -2.65
C GLU A 331 -37.64 29.68 -3.47
N ASP A 332 -36.79 30.59 -3.95
CA ASP A 332 -37.22 31.73 -4.74
C ASP A 332 -37.83 31.31 -6.10
N LEU A 333 -37.25 30.28 -6.75
CA LEU A 333 -37.84 29.69 -7.97
C LEU A 333 -39.21 29.05 -7.72
N LYS A 334 -39.39 28.36 -6.61
CA LYS A 334 -40.69 27.81 -6.22
C LYS A 334 -41.71 28.89 -5.96
N ASN A 335 -41.33 29.91 -5.20
CA ASN A 335 -42.22 31.06 -4.89
C ASN A 335 -42.63 31.83 -6.14
N ALA A 336 -41.75 31.86 -7.17
CA ALA A 336 -42.07 32.46 -8.45
C ALA A 336 -42.83 31.56 -9.42
N GLY A 337 -43.20 30.33 -9.03
CA GLY A 337 -43.89 29.38 -9.90
C GLY A 337 -43.04 28.86 -11.08
N LEU A 338 -41.72 28.92 -10.97
CA LEU A 338 -40.78 28.59 -12.03
C LEU A 338 -40.20 27.17 -11.93
N VAL A 339 -40.60 26.39 -10.94
CA VAL A 339 -40.23 24.99 -10.77
C VAL A 339 -41.36 24.09 -11.24
N GLU A 340 -41.11 23.29 -12.27
CA GLU A 340 -42.03 22.29 -12.75
C GLU A 340 -42.14 21.11 -11.75
N LYS A 341 -41.00 20.52 -11.43
CA LYS A 341 -40.89 19.41 -10.46
C LYS A 341 -39.52 19.31 -9.87
N VAL A 342 -39.41 18.57 -8.78
CA VAL A 342 -38.15 18.21 -8.13
C VAL A 342 -38.12 16.70 -7.93
N GLU A 343 -37.05 16.04 -8.43
CA GLU A 343 -36.83 14.62 -8.31
C GLU A 343 -35.65 14.35 -7.39
N ASN A 344 -35.75 13.43 -6.43
CA ASN A 344 -34.60 12.95 -5.66
C ASN A 344 -33.90 11.85 -6.43
N ILE A 345 -32.61 12.03 -6.72
CA ILE A 345 -31.81 11.09 -7.47
C ILE A 345 -30.52 10.77 -6.73
N MET A 346 -29.95 9.61 -7.03
CA MET A 346 -28.55 9.32 -6.68
C MET A 346 -27.66 9.83 -7.81
N HIS A 347 -26.74 10.70 -7.48
CA HIS A 347 -25.83 11.32 -8.45
C HIS A 347 -24.39 10.94 -8.12
N ARG A 348 -23.64 10.42 -9.10
CA ARG A 348 -22.24 10.10 -8.98
C ARG A 348 -21.40 11.36 -8.91
N THR A 349 -21.17 11.84 -7.70
CA THR A 349 -20.59 13.14 -7.41
C THR A 349 -19.08 13.03 -7.18
N PRO A 350 -18.26 13.90 -7.81
CA PRO A 350 -16.85 14.00 -7.50
C PRO A 350 -16.65 14.66 -6.14
N LEU A 351 -15.93 13.95 -5.24
CA LEU A 351 -15.66 14.39 -3.87
C LEU A 351 -14.16 14.54 -3.65
N CYS A 352 -13.78 15.47 -2.82
CA CYS A 352 -12.42 15.53 -2.29
C CYS A 352 -12.13 14.28 -1.45
N GLU A 353 -11.05 13.55 -1.75
CA GLU A 353 -10.68 12.33 -1.02
C GLU A 353 -10.51 12.59 0.49
N ARG A 354 -10.05 13.78 0.87
CA ARG A 354 -9.71 14.14 2.26
C ARG A 354 -10.92 14.59 3.08
N SER A 355 -11.66 15.58 2.57
CA SER A 355 -12.79 16.17 3.29
C SER A 355 -14.12 15.46 3.04
N LYS A 356 -14.21 14.64 1.96
CA LYS A 356 -15.45 14.05 1.44
C LYS A 356 -16.48 15.08 0.98
N THR A 357 -16.07 16.33 0.80
CA THR A 357 -16.91 17.41 0.31
C THR A 357 -16.97 17.40 -1.22
N PRO A 358 -18.11 17.67 -1.86
CA PRO A 358 -18.17 17.87 -3.30
C PRO A 358 -17.17 18.93 -3.78
N ILE A 359 -16.45 18.62 -4.85
CA ILE A 359 -15.51 19.56 -5.44
C ILE A 359 -16.24 20.58 -6.32
N GLU A 360 -15.64 21.76 -6.39
CA GLU A 360 -16.05 22.83 -7.28
C GLU A 360 -14.98 23.05 -8.37
N ILE A 361 -15.34 23.69 -9.46
CA ILE A 361 -14.36 24.09 -10.48
C ILE A 361 -14.26 25.60 -10.48
N ILE A 362 -13.07 26.10 -10.11
CA ILE A 362 -12.82 27.53 -9.94
C ILE A 362 -11.62 27.94 -10.79
N PRO A 363 -11.72 29.03 -11.59
CA PRO A 363 -10.57 29.58 -12.28
C PRO A 363 -9.60 30.21 -11.27
N LEU A 364 -8.42 29.61 -11.19
CA LEU A 364 -7.35 30.05 -10.29
C LEU A 364 -6.01 30.04 -10.99
N GLN A 365 -5.17 30.98 -10.61
CA GLN A 365 -3.78 31.02 -11.05
C GLN A 365 -2.96 30.02 -10.22
N ASP A 366 -2.51 28.94 -10.86
CA ASP A 366 -1.73 27.89 -10.24
C ASP A 366 -0.49 27.51 -11.06
N TYR A 367 0.49 26.89 -10.42
CA TYR A 367 1.64 26.29 -11.09
C TYR A 367 1.29 24.89 -11.56
N TYR A 368 1.73 24.56 -12.78
CA TYR A 368 1.49 23.27 -13.44
C TYR A 368 2.79 22.63 -13.87
N ILE A 369 2.90 21.32 -13.69
CA ILE A 369 3.91 20.49 -14.35
C ILE A 369 3.29 19.91 -15.61
N LYS A 370 3.99 20.05 -16.76
CA LYS A 370 3.62 19.40 -18.01
C LYS A 370 3.67 17.90 -17.85
N GLN A 371 2.54 17.24 -17.95
CA GLN A 371 2.44 15.78 -17.88
C GLN A 371 1.82 15.18 -19.16
N LEU A 372 0.94 15.88 -19.83
CA LEU A 372 0.24 15.35 -21.00
C LEU A 372 1.20 14.90 -22.11
N SER A 373 2.25 15.66 -22.37
CA SER A 373 3.27 15.32 -23.37
C SER A 373 4.14 14.13 -22.98
N TYR A 374 4.12 13.73 -21.71
CA TYR A 374 4.88 12.59 -21.19
C TYR A 374 4.09 11.28 -21.15
N ILE A 375 2.77 11.30 -21.30
CA ILE A 375 1.93 10.10 -21.24
C ILE A 375 2.42 8.97 -22.17
N PRO A 376 2.78 9.21 -23.43
CA PRO A 376 3.30 8.14 -24.30
C PRO A 376 4.58 7.49 -23.74
N TYR A 377 5.50 8.31 -23.23
CA TYR A 377 6.75 7.81 -22.63
C TYR A 377 6.51 7.01 -21.36
N LEU A 378 5.57 7.44 -20.51
CA LEU A 378 5.23 6.71 -19.29
C LEU A 378 4.55 5.37 -19.60
N LYS A 379 3.75 5.29 -20.66
CA LYS A 379 3.21 4.01 -21.15
C LYS A 379 4.33 3.09 -21.60
N GLU A 380 5.30 3.58 -22.36
CA GLU A 380 6.47 2.81 -22.78
C GLU A 380 7.27 2.33 -21.56
N ILE A 381 7.59 3.21 -20.62
CA ILE A 381 8.33 2.85 -19.40
C ILE A 381 7.59 1.78 -18.60
N SER A 382 6.26 1.89 -18.50
CA SER A 382 5.45 0.91 -17.78
C SER A 382 5.61 -0.52 -18.30
N THR A 383 5.95 -0.70 -19.58
CA THR A 383 6.21 -2.03 -20.16
C THR A 383 7.56 -2.61 -19.76
N LYS A 384 8.50 -1.77 -19.36
CA LYS A 384 9.85 -2.16 -18.89
C LYS A 384 9.91 -2.48 -17.40
N ILE A 385 8.91 -2.04 -16.65
CA ILE A 385 8.79 -2.32 -15.22
C ILE A 385 8.06 -3.64 -15.01
N LYS A 386 8.60 -4.55 -14.22
CA LYS A 386 7.94 -5.79 -13.87
C LYS A 386 6.96 -5.56 -12.72
N PHE A 387 5.68 -5.83 -12.93
CA PHE A 387 4.66 -5.72 -11.89
C PHE A 387 4.43 -7.04 -11.18
N HIS A 388 4.37 -7.00 -9.87
CA HIS A 388 4.05 -8.12 -9.00
C HIS A 388 2.74 -7.82 -8.22
N PRO A 389 1.56 -8.39 -8.61
CA PRO A 389 1.35 -9.18 -9.83
C PRO A 389 1.15 -8.30 -11.08
N GLU A 390 1.38 -8.89 -12.24
CA GLU A 390 1.33 -8.22 -13.55
C GLU A 390 -0.01 -7.51 -13.83
N MET A 391 -1.13 -8.07 -13.37
CA MET A 391 -2.47 -7.53 -13.61
C MET A 391 -2.65 -6.08 -13.10
N HIS A 392 -1.89 -5.65 -12.11
CA HIS A 392 -2.01 -4.30 -11.55
C HIS A 392 -1.39 -3.21 -12.43
N ARG A 393 -0.60 -3.56 -13.44
CA ARG A 393 -0.18 -2.61 -14.49
C ARG A 393 -1.38 -1.95 -15.17
N GLN A 394 -2.49 -2.70 -15.33
CA GLN A 394 -3.68 -2.17 -15.97
C GLN A 394 -4.28 -0.97 -15.22
N ILE A 395 -4.14 -0.90 -13.89
CA ILE A 395 -4.59 0.26 -13.09
C ILE A 395 -3.81 1.52 -13.51
N LEU A 396 -2.48 1.39 -13.70
CA LEU A 396 -1.64 2.48 -14.18
C LEU A 396 -2.00 2.89 -15.61
N LEU A 397 -2.18 1.92 -16.51
CA LEU A 397 -2.53 2.20 -17.91
C LEU A 397 -3.88 2.92 -18.04
N ASN A 398 -4.90 2.46 -17.30
CA ASN A 398 -6.21 3.12 -17.25
C ASN A 398 -6.11 4.55 -16.71
N TRP A 399 -5.23 4.76 -15.70
CA TRP A 399 -4.98 6.10 -15.19
C TRP A 399 -4.31 6.99 -16.23
N LEU A 400 -3.26 6.52 -16.91
CA LEU A 400 -2.58 7.25 -17.98
C LEU A 400 -3.52 7.66 -19.11
N ASP A 401 -4.51 6.82 -19.44
CA ASP A 401 -5.54 7.13 -20.46
C ASP A 401 -6.53 8.19 -19.97
N SER A 402 -6.74 8.33 -18.68
CA SER A 402 -7.70 9.26 -18.09
C SER A 402 -7.13 10.65 -17.81
N VAL A 403 -5.80 10.82 -17.83
CA VAL A 403 -5.15 12.12 -17.56
C VAL A 403 -5.45 13.11 -18.68
N ALA A 404 -6.18 14.17 -18.36
CA ALA A 404 -6.67 15.15 -19.32
C ALA A 404 -6.09 16.58 -19.17
N ILE A 405 -5.45 16.86 -18.04
CA ILE A 405 -4.87 18.19 -17.74
C ILE A 405 -3.46 18.03 -17.19
N ASP A 406 -2.65 19.07 -17.29
CA ASP A 406 -1.36 19.15 -16.61
C ASP A 406 -1.53 19.18 -15.09
N TRP A 407 -0.55 18.69 -14.35
CA TRP A 407 -0.63 18.53 -12.90
C TRP A 407 -0.55 19.88 -12.18
N PRO A 408 -1.59 20.32 -11.45
CA PRO A 408 -1.55 21.52 -10.61
C PRO A 408 -0.80 21.23 -9.31
N ILE A 409 0.35 21.86 -9.12
CA ILE A 409 1.29 21.56 -8.03
C ILE A 409 1.28 22.58 -6.89
N SER A 410 0.52 23.65 -6.97
CA SER A 410 0.44 24.66 -5.90
C SER A 410 -0.76 24.42 -4.99
N ARG A 411 -0.53 24.61 -3.68
CA ARG A 411 -1.56 24.47 -2.64
C ARG A 411 -1.61 25.74 -1.78
N ARG A 412 -2.82 26.22 -1.48
CA ARG A 412 -3.05 27.38 -0.62
C ARG A 412 -3.11 26.96 0.84
N ARG A 413 -2.03 26.32 1.29
CA ARG A 413 -1.88 25.76 2.63
C ARG A 413 -0.55 26.22 3.25
N PHE A 414 -0.35 25.97 4.56
CA PHE A 414 0.82 26.44 5.29
C PHE A 414 1.87 25.35 5.49
N TYR A 415 1.43 24.11 5.79
CA TYR A 415 2.34 23.02 6.12
C TYR A 415 2.65 22.14 4.89
N GLY A 416 3.78 22.38 4.30
CA GLY A 416 4.31 21.70 3.14
C GLY A 416 5.58 22.37 2.67
N THR A 417 6.24 21.80 1.68
CA THR A 417 7.42 22.42 1.07
C THR A 417 6.99 23.65 0.27
N GLU A 418 7.56 24.79 0.54
CA GLU A 418 7.24 26.06 -0.10
C GLU A 418 7.75 26.12 -1.54
N ILE A 419 7.03 26.84 -2.38
CA ILE A 419 7.41 27.11 -3.76
C ILE A 419 8.50 28.20 -3.77
N PRO A 420 9.74 27.92 -4.24
CA PRO A 420 10.89 28.82 -4.08
C PRO A 420 10.88 29.95 -5.13
N ILE A 421 9.88 30.84 -5.03
CA ILE A 421 9.70 31.93 -5.98
C ILE A 421 9.50 33.25 -5.23
N TRP A 422 10.12 34.34 -5.77
CA TRP A 422 9.83 35.73 -5.41
C TRP A 422 9.35 36.48 -6.64
N TYR A 423 8.26 37.17 -6.51
CA TYR A 423 7.71 38.06 -7.56
C TYR A 423 8.31 39.44 -7.44
N CYS A 424 8.78 39.95 -8.55
CA CYS A 424 9.15 41.38 -8.62
C CYS A 424 7.91 42.27 -8.45
N ASN A 425 7.92 43.19 -7.48
CA ASN A 425 6.78 44.06 -7.21
C ASN A 425 6.48 45.02 -8.37
N ASN A 426 7.50 45.35 -9.17
CA ASN A 426 7.35 46.27 -10.31
C ASN A 426 6.78 45.58 -11.56
N CYS A 427 7.30 44.42 -11.96
CA CYS A 427 6.92 43.79 -13.23
C CYS A 427 6.23 42.40 -13.08
N GLN A 428 5.99 41.96 -11.86
CA GLN A 428 5.35 40.70 -11.50
C GLN A 428 6.03 39.43 -12.07
N THR A 429 7.27 39.58 -12.54
CA THR A 429 8.03 38.46 -13.06
C THR A 429 8.47 37.56 -11.90
N PRO A 430 8.23 36.20 -11.98
CA PRO A 430 8.76 35.25 -11.00
C PRO A 430 10.28 35.14 -11.12
N ASN A 431 10.97 35.21 -9.99
CA ASN A 431 12.40 35.01 -9.87
C ASN A 431 12.68 33.83 -8.95
N LEU A 432 13.52 32.92 -9.40
CA LEU A 432 13.88 31.70 -8.67
C LEU A 432 15.33 31.82 -8.17
N PRO A 433 15.64 31.26 -6.98
CA PRO A 433 16.99 31.17 -6.45
C PRO A 433 17.79 30.07 -7.16
N ASP A 434 19.10 30.03 -6.88
CA ASP A 434 19.91 28.87 -7.21
C ASP A 434 19.57 27.68 -6.30
N PRO A 435 19.63 26.43 -6.79
CA PRO A 435 19.39 25.26 -5.96
C PRO A 435 20.53 25.07 -4.95
N GLY A 436 20.28 24.44 -3.80
CA GLY A 436 21.33 24.11 -2.85
C GLY A 436 20.94 24.17 -1.38
N ARG A 437 19.91 24.89 -1.03
CA ARG A 437 19.33 24.94 0.31
C ARG A 437 17.81 24.96 0.27
N TYR A 438 17.19 24.82 1.42
CA TYR A 438 15.75 25.02 1.59
C TYR A 438 15.41 26.52 1.74
N TYR A 439 14.45 26.98 0.95
CA TYR A 439 13.98 28.36 0.90
C TYR A 439 12.56 28.49 1.40
N ARG A 440 12.27 29.60 2.13
CA ARG A 440 10.94 29.95 2.65
C ARG A 440 10.54 31.35 2.18
N PRO A 441 10.08 31.53 0.93
CA PRO A 441 9.87 32.88 0.35
C PRO A 441 8.92 33.76 1.14
N TRP A 442 7.90 33.19 1.79
CA TRP A 442 6.97 33.97 2.62
C TRP A 442 7.60 34.57 3.89
N LYS A 443 8.78 34.11 4.29
CA LYS A 443 9.44 34.46 5.56
C LYS A 443 10.77 35.16 5.37
N GLU A 444 11.49 34.88 4.29
CA GLU A 444 12.86 35.31 4.08
C GLU A 444 13.01 36.22 2.84
N ASN A 445 14.00 37.09 2.84
CA ASN A 445 14.34 37.89 1.68
C ASN A 445 14.87 37.02 0.53
N PRO A 446 14.70 37.44 -0.74
CA PRO A 446 15.28 36.76 -1.87
C PRO A 446 16.81 36.69 -1.78
N PRO A 447 17.44 35.57 -2.21
CA PRO A 447 18.90 35.44 -2.20
C PRO A 447 19.57 36.14 -3.40
N PHE A 448 18.88 37.04 -4.08
CA PHE A 448 19.33 37.83 -5.21
C PHE A 448 18.92 39.31 -5.03
N GLU A 449 19.73 40.24 -5.58
CA GLU A 449 19.53 41.66 -5.36
C GLU A 449 18.53 42.29 -6.35
N LYS A 450 18.47 41.80 -7.59
CA LYS A 450 17.74 42.48 -8.66
C LYS A 450 16.88 41.51 -9.47
N CYS A 451 15.74 41.98 -9.94
CA CYS A 451 14.88 41.26 -10.87
C CYS A 451 15.61 41.00 -12.19
N LYS A 452 15.56 39.79 -12.67
CA LYS A 452 16.14 39.33 -13.94
C LYS A 452 15.59 40.08 -15.17
N LYS A 453 14.39 40.68 -15.08
CA LYS A 453 13.71 41.34 -16.18
C LYS A 453 13.78 42.87 -16.14
N CYS A 454 13.49 43.48 -15.00
CA CYS A 454 13.36 44.94 -14.89
C CYS A 454 14.36 45.58 -13.91
N PHE A 455 15.25 44.78 -13.30
CA PHE A 455 16.29 45.22 -12.37
C PHE A 455 15.81 45.89 -11.08
N SER A 456 14.51 45.89 -10.79
CA SER A 456 13.95 46.31 -9.50
C SER A 456 14.49 45.44 -8.36
N THR A 457 14.60 46.03 -7.16
CA THR A 457 15.11 45.38 -5.95
C THR A 457 13.99 44.97 -4.98
N GLU A 458 12.74 45.30 -5.32
CA GLU A 458 11.60 45.00 -4.46
C GLU A 458 10.90 43.71 -4.89
N PHE A 459 10.67 42.82 -3.92
CA PHE A 459 10.11 41.48 -4.15
C PHE A 459 9.11 41.12 -3.08
N SER A 460 8.12 40.29 -3.49
CA SER A 460 7.18 39.60 -2.60
C SER A 460 7.38 38.10 -2.78
N GLY A 461 7.57 37.41 -1.67
CA GLY A 461 7.73 35.93 -1.70
C GLY A 461 6.42 35.22 -1.94
N GLU A 462 6.49 34.07 -2.60
CA GLU A 462 5.36 33.13 -2.77
C GLU A 462 4.95 32.56 -1.40
N ASP A 463 3.64 32.53 -1.12
CA ASP A 463 3.06 32.07 0.15
C ASP A 463 2.47 30.67 0.07
N ARG A 464 2.32 30.11 -1.15
CA ARG A 464 1.80 28.75 -1.38
C ARG A 464 2.86 27.69 -1.14
N THR A 465 2.39 26.48 -0.83
CA THR A 465 3.21 25.27 -0.74
C THR A 465 2.98 24.38 -1.95
N PHE A 466 3.85 23.41 -2.13
CA PHE A 466 3.62 22.35 -3.11
C PHE A 466 2.51 21.39 -2.67
N ASP A 467 1.96 20.71 -3.64
CA ASP A 467 1.27 19.43 -3.48
C ASP A 467 2.20 18.44 -2.75
N THR A 468 1.70 17.69 -1.78
CA THR A 468 2.49 16.71 -1.03
C THR A 468 3.15 15.66 -1.93
N TRP A 469 2.53 15.36 -3.08
CA TRP A 469 3.11 14.44 -4.07
C TRP A 469 4.38 14.99 -4.74
N MET A 470 4.63 16.29 -4.66
CA MET A 470 5.90 16.89 -5.09
C MET A 470 7.07 16.43 -4.20
N ASP A 471 6.82 16.23 -2.93
CA ASP A 471 7.81 15.72 -1.98
C ASP A 471 7.98 14.19 -2.16
N SER A 472 6.95 13.42 -1.93
CA SER A 472 7.04 11.96 -1.94
C SER A 472 7.37 11.35 -3.31
N SER A 473 7.17 12.08 -4.41
CA SER A 473 7.54 11.63 -5.76
C SER A 473 9.04 11.62 -6.06
N ILE A 474 9.88 12.12 -5.17
CA ILE A 474 11.34 12.11 -5.35
C ILE A 474 12.06 11.15 -4.40
N THR A 475 11.33 10.26 -3.71
CA THR A 475 11.94 9.30 -2.77
C THR A 475 13.08 8.49 -3.38
N PRO A 476 13.00 7.91 -4.61
CA PRO A 476 14.13 7.19 -5.18
C PRO A 476 15.34 8.08 -5.45
N LEU A 477 15.13 9.35 -5.76
CA LEU A 477 16.22 10.32 -5.93
C LEU A 477 16.88 10.68 -4.60
N PHE A 478 16.07 10.85 -3.55
CA PHE A 478 16.58 11.17 -2.21
C PHE A 478 17.39 10.03 -1.62
N ILE A 479 16.85 8.80 -1.61
CA ILE A 479 17.52 7.65 -1.01
C ILE A 479 18.79 7.26 -1.76
N THR A 480 18.85 7.48 -3.07
CA THR A 480 20.04 7.24 -3.89
C THR A 480 21.02 8.42 -3.89
N LYS A 481 20.78 9.48 -3.13
CA LYS A 481 21.64 10.69 -3.00
C LYS A 481 21.82 11.46 -4.30
N TYR A 482 20.78 11.53 -5.14
CA TYR A 482 20.78 12.34 -6.37
C TYR A 482 21.26 13.78 -6.09
N LYS A 483 22.18 14.29 -6.92
CA LYS A 483 22.84 15.61 -6.77
C LYS A 483 23.74 15.76 -5.55
N LYS A 484 23.73 14.86 -4.58
CA LYS A 484 24.57 14.91 -3.39
C LYS A 484 25.79 14.00 -3.50
N ASP A 485 25.56 12.78 -3.99
CA ASP A 485 26.62 11.81 -4.27
C ASP A 485 26.34 11.11 -5.61
N GLN A 486 26.93 11.67 -6.66
CA GLN A 486 26.69 11.18 -8.02
C GLN A 486 27.24 9.77 -8.25
N LYS A 487 28.33 9.39 -7.55
CA LYS A 487 28.92 8.05 -7.67
C LYS A 487 27.97 7.02 -7.09
N LEU A 488 27.47 7.25 -5.90
CA LEU A 488 26.46 6.39 -5.27
C LEU A 488 25.19 6.33 -6.10
N HIS A 489 24.64 7.48 -6.49
CA HIS A 489 23.42 7.54 -7.32
C HIS A 489 23.55 6.69 -8.60
N ASN A 490 24.64 6.85 -9.32
CA ASN A 490 24.84 6.09 -10.56
C ASN A 490 25.00 4.58 -10.35
N SER A 491 25.42 4.15 -9.16
CA SER A 491 25.62 2.73 -8.83
C SER A 491 24.36 2.01 -8.37
N ILE A 492 23.34 2.76 -7.87
CA ILE A 492 22.12 2.19 -7.24
C ILE A 492 20.81 2.78 -7.78
N TYR A 493 20.84 3.55 -8.86
CA TYR A 493 19.66 4.07 -9.54
C TYR A 493 19.67 3.63 -11.02
N PRO A 494 18.59 3.08 -11.55
CA PRO A 494 17.27 2.85 -10.93
C PRO A 494 17.29 1.92 -9.72
N THR A 495 16.34 2.09 -8.76
CA THR A 495 16.21 1.17 -7.63
C THR A 495 15.65 -0.19 -8.08
N GLU A 496 15.82 -1.24 -7.28
CA GLU A 496 15.34 -2.57 -7.69
C GLU A 496 13.84 -2.68 -7.57
N ILE A 497 13.25 -2.27 -6.45
CA ILE A 497 11.83 -2.52 -6.22
C ILE A 497 11.10 -1.36 -5.54
N ARG A 498 9.87 -1.11 -6.02
CA ARG A 498 8.90 -0.17 -5.47
C ARG A 498 7.70 -0.91 -4.90
N PRO A 499 7.72 -1.27 -3.61
CA PRO A 499 6.56 -1.88 -2.97
C PRO A 499 5.52 -0.81 -2.59
N GLN A 500 4.23 -1.12 -2.78
CA GLN A 500 3.13 -0.24 -2.38
C GLN A 500 1.77 -0.94 -2.42
N ALA A 501 0.75 -0.31 -1.84
CA ALA A 501 -0.64 -0.74 -2.01
C ALA A 501 -1.24 -0.22 -3.32
N LYS A 502 -2.30 -0.89 -3.80
CA LYS A 502 -2.93 -0.59 -5.10
C LYS A 502 -3.62 0.79 -5.17
N ASP A 503 -3.97 1.40 -4.03
CA ASP A 503 -4.65 2.70 -3.98
C ASP A 503 -3.74 3.89 -4.34
N ILE A 504 -2.43 3.74 -4.18
CA ILE A 504 -1.47 4.81 -4.51
C ILE A 504 -0.77 4.64 -5.87
N ILE A 505 -1.27 3.76 -6.73
CA ILE A 505 -0.76 3.62 -8.10
C ILE A 505 -0.99 4.91 -8.91
N ARG A 506 -2.17 5.53 -8.78
CA ARG A 506 -2.54 6.76 -9.49
C ARG A 506 -1.85 8.01 -8.95
N THR A 507 -1.30 7.94 -7.76
CA THR A 507 -0.66 9.04 -7.05
C THR A 507 0.85 8.80 -6.93
N TRP A 508 1.30 8.13 -5.89
CA TRP A 508 2.72 8.00 -5.57
C TRP A 508 3.53 7.30 -6.68
N LEU A 509 3.05 6.16 -7.22
CA LEU A 509 3.75 5.48 -8.31
C LEU A 509 3.80 6.36 -9.56
N TYR A 510 2.65 6.88 -9.98
CA TYR A 510 2.53 7.68 -11.19
C TYR A 510 3.37 8.96 -11.14
N TYR A 511 3.23 9.77 -10.09
CA TYR A 511 3.97 11.02 -9.98
C TYR A 511 5.47 10.80 -9.82
N THR A 512 5.90 9.71 -9.18
CA THR A 512 7.32 9.35 -9.12
C THR A 512 7.86 8.97 -10.49
N MET A 513 7.14 8.15 -11.26
CA MET A 513 7.53 7.83 -12.64
C MET A 513 7.69 9.10 -13.47
N LEU A 514 6.70 9.99 -13.43
CA LEU A 514 6.70 11.23 -14.18
C LEU A 514 7.92 12.09 -13.83
N ARG A 515 8.09 12.41 -12.56
CA ARG A 515 9.14 13.33 -12.12
C ARG A 515 10.53 12.77 -12.25
N CYS A 516 10.74 11.51 -11.87
CA CYS A 516 12.05 10.88 -12.03
C CYS A 516 12.44 10.79 -13.49
N PHE A 517 11.50 10.45 -14.38
CA PHE A 517 11.78 10.42 -15.81
C PHE A 517 12.07 11.82 -16.37
N GLN A 518 11.30 12.83 -15.98
CA GLN A 518 11.56 14.21 -16.39
C GLN A 518 12.94 14.70 -15.95
N LEU A 519 13.42 14.28 -14.78
CA LEU A 519 14.70 14.71 -14.22
C LEU A 519 15.89 13.92 -14.74
N THR A 520 15.76 12.61 -14.91
CA THR A 520 16.88 11.69 -15.18
C THR A 520 16.84 11.06 -16.57
N GLY A 521 15.70 11.07 -17.26
CA GLY A 521 15.48 10.34 -18.51
C GLY A 521 15.41 8.81 -18.35
N LYS A 522 15.36 8.30 -17.11
CA LYS A 522 15.36 6.86 -16.81
C LYS A 522 14.11 6.48 -16.02
N GLN A 523 13.71 5.19 -16.09
CA GLN A 523 12.74 4.63 -15.16
C GLN A 523 13.28 4.67 -13.72
N PRO A 524 12.43 4.89 -12.71
CA PRO A 524 12.92 5.01 -11.34
C PRO A 524 13.22 3.69 -10.64
N TRP A 525 12.64 2.56 -11.08
CA TRP A 525 12.81 1.22 -10.51
C TRP A 525 12.61 0.14 -11.57
N SER A 526 13.09 -1.08 -11.28
CA SER A 526 12.93 -2.26 -12.14
C SER A 526 11.60 -2.97 -11.90
N ASP A 527 11.21 -3.10 -10.64
CA ASP A 527 10.06 -3.87 -10.18
C ASP A 527 9.08 -3.01 -9.38
N ALA A 528 7.78 -3.20 -9.60
CA ALA A 528 6.69 -2.62 -8.81
C ALA A 528 5.91 -3.74 -8.11
N TRP A 529 5.98 -3.77 -6.78
CA TRP A 529 5.26 -4.76 -5.97
C TRP A 529 3.98 -4.16 -5.40
N ILE A 530 2.84 -4.77 -5.73
CA ILE A 530 1.52 -4.17 -5.43
C ILE A 530 0.72 -5.11 -4.52
N MET A 531 0.44 -4.65 -3.31
CA MET A 531 -0.39 -5.35 -2.34
C MET A 531 -1.85 -4.92 -2.40
N GLY A 532 -2.77 -5.86 -2.09
CA GLY A 532 -4.19 -5.57 -1.91
C GLY A 532 -4.52 -4.83 -0.60
N TYR A 533 -5.80 -4.59 -0.36
CA TYR A 533 -6.26 -3.94 0.87
C TYR A 533 -6.42 -4.94 2.01
N GLY A 534 -6.10 -4.49 3.23
CA GLY A 534 -6.64 -5.12 4.43
C GLY A 534 -8.14 -4.77 4.56
N ILE A 535 -8.98 -5.79 4.56
CA ILE A 535 -10.43 -5.68 4.73
C ILE A 535 -10.85 -6.28 6.07
N ASP A 536 -11.97 -5.84 6.61
CA ASP A 536 -12.52 -6.40 7.83
C ASP A 536 -13.15 -7.80 7.61
N GLU A 537 -13.67 -8.42 8.67
CA GLU A 537 -14.29 -9.75 8.57
C GLU A 537 -15.53 -9.78 7.66
N LYS A 538 -16.18 -8.63 7.47
CA LYS A 538 -17.36 -8.49 6.58
C LYS A 538 -16.96 -8.29 5.12
N GLY A 539 -15.66 -8.11 4.83
CA GLY A 539 -15.15 -7.84 3.50
C GLY A 539 -15.15 -6.35 3.12
N GLU A 540 -15.31 -5.44 4.09
CA GLU A 540 -15.27 -4.01 3.85
C GLU A 540 -13.87 -3.45 4.03
N LYS A 541 -13.48 -2.50 3.16
CA LYS A 541 -12.22 -1.76 3.33
C LYS A 541 -12.24 -1.04 4.68
N MET A 542 -11.22 -1.29 5.49
CA MET A 542 -11.07 -0.62 6.77
C MET A 542 -10.78 0.86 6.59
N SER A 543 -11.49 1.71 7.34
CA SER A 543 -11.26 3.16 7.37
C SER A 543 -11.63 3.76 8.72
N LYS A 544 -10.94 4.82 9.11
CA LYS A 544 -11.23 5.52 10.37
C LYS A 544 -12.63 6.11 10.41
N SER A 545 -13.17 6.52 9.26
CA SER A 545 -14.53 7.06 9.16
C SER A 545 -15.62 6.02 9.37
N LYS A 546 -15.35 4.73 9.08
CA LYS A 546 -16.28 3.61 9.34
C LYS A 546 -16.13 3.03 10.73
N GLY A 547 -15.08 3.38 11.48
CA GLY A 547 -14.81 2.86 12.82
C GLY A 547 -14.40 1.38 12.86
N ASN A 548 -14.07 0.77 11.72
CA ASN A 548 -13.71 -0.65 11.58
C ASN A 548 -12.19 -0.87 11.49
N VAL A 549 -11.37 0.12 11.87
CA VAL A 549 -9.91 0.00 11.89
C VAL A 549 -9.47 -0.81 13.10
N MET A 550 -8.65 -1.82 12.86
CA MET A 550 -8.03 -2.64 13.91
C MET A 550 -6.63 -2.11 14.21
N ASP A 551 -6.34 -1.93 15.51
CA ASP A 551 -5.03 -1.51 16.01
C ASP A 551 -4.08 -2.73 16.06
N PRO A 552 -2.92 -2.69 15.39
CA PRO A 552 -1.97 -3.79 15.42
C PRO A 552 -1.23 -3.90 16.77
N PHE A 553 -1.08 -2.81 17.53
CA PHE A 553 -0.24 -2.78 18.73
C PHE A 553 -0.66 -3.78 19.80
N PRO A 554 -1.92 -3.82 20.29
CA PRO A 554 -2.35 -4.81 21.29
C PRO A 554 -2.30 -6.24 20.74
N ILE A 555 -2.45 -6.44 19.44
CA ILE A 555 -2.39 -7.75 18.81
C ILE A 555 -0.96 -8.29 18.79
N ILE A 556 0.00 -7.46 18.38
CA ILE A 556 1.43 -7.82 18.38
C ILE A 556 1.90 -8.11 19.82
N HIS A 557 1.47 -7.30 20.77
CA HIS A 557 1.80 -7.53 22.19
C HIS A 557 1.26 -8.87 22.72
N ARG A 558 0.06 -9.28 22.28
CA ARG A 558 -0.59 -10.52 22.74
C ARG A 558 -0.05 -11.78 22.07
N TYR A 559 0.16 -11.76 20.77
CA TYR A 559 0.47 -12.93 19.98
C TYR A 559 1.93 -12.99 19.49
N GLY A 560 2.67 -11.89 19.58
CA GLY A 560 4.02 -11.76 19.07
C GLY A 560 4.10 -11.27 17.63
N ALA A 561 5.26 -10.76 17.26
CA ALA A 561 5.55 -10.29 15.91
C ALA A 561 5.52 -11.43 14.90
N ASP A 562 6.10 -12.57 15.22
CA ASP A 562 6.16 -13.69 14.27
C ASP A 562 4.79 -14.27 13.94
N ALA A 563 3.86 -14.31 14.91
CA ALA A 563 2.48 -14.73 14.65
C ALA A 563 1.76 -13.72 13.73
N PHE A 564 1.96 -12.44 13.96
CA PHE A 564 1.44 -11.37 13.11
C PHE A 564 2.02 -11.44 11.69
N ARG A 565 3.32 -11.61 11.55
CA ARG A 565 4.02 -11.72 10.27
C ARG A 565 3.59 -12.97 9.50
N PHE A 566 3.54 -14.11 10.16
CA PHE A 566 3.08 -15.35 9.55
C PHE A 566 1.65 -15.25 9.05
N TRP A 567 0.74 -14.64 9.85
CA TRP A 567 -0.61 -14.35 9.42
C TRP A 567 -0.61 -13.47 8.16
N SER A 568 0.15 -12.36 8.16
CA SER A 568 0.18 -11.43 7.02
C SER A 568 0.64 -12.11 5.74
N ALA A 569 1.61 -13.04 5.82
CA ALA A 569 2.07 -13.81 4.69
C ALA A 569 1.05 -14.88 4.25
N SER A 570 0.51 -15.66 5.19
CA SER A 570 -0.34 -16.82 4.87
C SER A 570 -1.76 -16.46 4.42
N GLU A 571 -2.23 -15.24 4.67
CA GLU A 571 -3.56 -14.76 4.26
C GLU A 571 -3.54 -13.84 3.03
N ALA A 572 -2.46 -13.07 2.85
CA ALA A 572 -2.37 -12.10 1.78
C ALA A 572 -1.70 -12.68 0.53
N ASN A 573 -2.49 -13.31 -0.33
CA ASN A 573 -2.01 -13.63 -1.66
C ASN A 573 -1.76 -12.34 -2.44
N LEU A 574 -0.60 -12.26 -3.10
CA LEU A 574 -0.10 -11.02 -3.71
C LEU A 574 -1.13 -10.37 -4.65
N GLY A 575 -1.40 -9.10 -4.42
CA GLY A 575 -2.35 -8.29 -5.19
C GLY A 575 -3.82 -8.46 -4.81
N GLN A 576 -4.16 -9.46 -4.00
CA GLN A 576 -5.52 -9.69 -3.53
C GLN A 576 -5.78 -9.01 -2.19
N ASP A 577 -7.05 -8.62 -1.96
CA ASP A 577 -7.47 -8.12 -0.66
C ASP A 577 -7.49 -9.26 0.36
N PHE A 578 -7.05 -8.98 1.59
CA PHE A 578 -6.92 -9.98 2.63
C PHE A 578 -7.68 -9.59 3.89
N ARG A 579 -8.24 -10.59 4.59
CA ARG A 579 -9.04 -10.36 5.79
C ARG A 579 -8.17 -10.21 7.02
N CYS A 580 -8.40 -9.12 7.73
CA CYS A 580 -7.79 -8.87 9.03
C CYS A 580 -8.67 -9.46 10.12
N SER A 581 -8.15 -10.50 10.80
CA SER A 581 -8.86 -11.22 11.85
C SER A 581 -7.91 -11.65 12.96
N GLU A 582 -8.24 -11.29 14.20
CA GLU A 582 -7.47 -11.69 15.38
C GLU A 582 -7.45 -13.21 15.56
N GLN A 583 -8.55 -13.91 15.23
CA GLN A 583 -8.61 -15.38 15.32
C GLN A 583 -7.62 -16.06 14.37
N ARG A 584 -7.40 -15.50 13.19
CA ARG A 584 -6.43 -16.02 12.23
C ARG A 584 -4.99 -15.80 12.69
N ILE A 585 -4.72 -14.67 13.35
CA ILE A 585 -3.41 -14.41 13.99
C ILE A 585 -3.17 -15.39 15.15
N ALA A 586 -4.18 -15.66 15.97
CA ALA A 586 -4.11 -16.69 17.02
C ALA A 586 -3.86 -18.09 16.46
N SER A 587 -4.39 -18.40 15.25
CA SER A 587 -4.10 -19.66 14.55
C SER A 587 -2.64 -19.73 14.08
N ALA A 588 -2.06 -18.62 13.65
CA ALA A 588 -0.65 -18.52 13.30
C ALA A 588 0.25 -18.85 14.51
N GLN A 589 -0.09 -18.35 15.70
CA GLN A 589 0.64 -18.67 16.93
C GLN A 589 0.64 -20.18 17.24
N LYS A 590 -0.46 -20.88 16.96
CA LYS A 590 -0.51 -22.35 17.13
C LYS A 590 0.50 -23.07 16.23
N PHE A 591 0.68 -22.61 14.99
CA PHE A 591 1.71 -23.14 14.11
C PHE A 591 3.12 -22.93 14.68
N LEU A 592 3.43 -21.73 15.17
CA LEU A 592 4.73 -21.42 15.77
C LEU A 592 4.99 -22.28 17.02
N SER A 593 3.97 -22.53 17.84
CA SER A 593 4.06 -23.44 18.99
C SER A 593 4.34 -24.89 18.54
N LYS A 594 3.77 -25.33 17.42
CA LYS A 594 4.05 -26.66 16.86
C LYS A 594 5.49 -26.76 16.36
N LEU A 595 5.96 -25.75 15.63
CA LEU A 595 7.36 -25.66 15.17
C LEU A 595 8.33 -25.68 16.36
N TRP A 596 8.06 -24.92 17.42
CA TRP A 596 8.85 -24.91 18.65
C TRP A 596 8.98 -26.31 19.25
N ASN A 597 7.86 -27.05 19.38
CA ASN A 597 7.89 -28.39 19.93
C ASN A 597 8.62 -29.40 19.04
N VAL A 598 8.52 -29.26 17.71
CA VAL A 598 9.31 -30.05 16.76
C VAL A 598 10.79 -29.77 16.93
N ALA A 599 11.19 -28.50 17.00
CA ALA A 599 12.57 -28.12 17.23
C ALA A 599 13.09 -28.60 18.60
N ARG A 600 12.26 -28.49 19.65
CA ARG A 600 12.58 -28.99 20.98
C ARG A 600 12.84 -30.49 20.97
N PHE A 601 12.01 -31.28 20.32
CA PHE A 601 12.22 -32.71 20.17
C PHE A 601 13.55 -33.03 19.45
N ILE A 602 13.79 -32.35 18.31
CA ILE A 602 15.00 -32.60 17.51
C ILE A 602 16.27 -32.16 18.24
N SER A 603 16.21 -31.10 19.03
CA SER A 603 17.35 -30.58 19.79
C SER A 603 17.83 -31.50 20.91
N SER A 604 17.08 -32.55 21.23
CA SER A 604 17.51 -33.59 22.18
C SER A 604 18.57 -34.54 21.60
N PHE A 605 18.80 -34.47 20.31
CA PHE A 605 19.77 -35.32 19.60
C PHE A 605 20.94 -34.49 19.10
N ASP A 606 22.16 -35.07 19.16
CA ASP A 606 23.36 -34.39 18.68
C ASP A 606 23.34 -34.26 17.15
N ILE A 607 23.87 -33.13 16.67
CA ILE A 607 23.94 -32.87 15.24
C ILE A 607 24.95 -33.81 14.57
N ILE A 608 24.51 -34.49 13.52
CA ILE A 608 25.37 -35.26 12.63
C ILE A 608 25.68 -34.37 11.43
N SER A 609 26.92 -33.91 11.35
CA SER A 609 27.33 -32.93 10.31
C SER A 609 27.45 -33.54 8.93
N ASP A 610 27.99 -34.76 8.85
CA ASP A 610 28.22 -35.45 7.59
C ASP A 610 27.06 -36.38 7.25
N ALA A 611 26.65 -36.36 5.98
CA ALA A 611 25.63 -37.28 5.51
C ALA A 611 26.05 -38.72 5.70
N PRO A 612 25.23 -39.59 6.37
CA PRO A 612 25.49 -41.02 6.46
C PRO A 612 25.68 -41.63 5.06
N ARG A 613 26.57 -42.58 4.95
CA ARG A 613 26.82 -43.30 3.67
C ARG A 613 25.53 -43.92 3.09
N GLN A 614 24.64 -44.32 3.96
CA GLN A 614 23.37 -44.96 3.58
C GLN A 614 22.23 -44.36 4.39
N LEU A 615 21.25 -43.79 3.68
CA LEU A 615 20.02 -43.29 4.25
C LEU A 615 18.91 -44.36 4.14
N ALA A 616 18.06 -44.45 5.18
CA ALA A 616 16.88 -45.27 5.12
C ALA A 616 15.85 -44.73 4.09
N ILE A 617 14.94 -45.57 3.63
CA ILE A 617 13.97 -45.19 2.59
C ILE A 617 13.05 -44.03 3.04
N SER A 618 12.58 -44.08 4.27
CA SER A 618 11.76 -43.00 4.84
C SER A 618 12.51 -41.65 4.92
N ASP A 619 13.81 -41.69 5.17
CA ASP A 619 14.68 -40.50 5.21
C ASP A 619 14.89 -39.97 3.79
N LYS A 620 15.10 -40.80 2.80
CA LYS A 620 15.17 -40.44 1.38
C LYS A 620 13.86 -39.81 0.89
N TRP A 621 12.73 -40.40 1.30
CA TRP A 621 11.40 -39.91 0.97
C TRP A 621 11.18 -38.46 1.50
N ILE A 622 11.43 -38.24 2.80
CA ILE A 622 11.19 -36.89 3.36
C ILE A 622 12.18 -35.85 2.83
N ILE A 623 13.43 -36.21 2.46
CA ILE A 623 14.39 -35.36 1.79
C ILE A 623 13.91 -34.97 0.38
N ALA A 624 13.27 -35.89 -0.34
CA ALA A 624 12.65 -35.57 -1.62
C ALA A 624 11.51 -34.56 -1.48
N GLU A 625 10.64 -34.74 -0.49
CA GLU A 625 9.58 -33.78 -0.18
C GLU A 625 10.11 -32.44 0.29
N LEU A 626 11.18 -32.44 1.09
CA LEU A 626 11.88 -31.21 1.48
C LEU A 626 12.44 -30.46 0.26
N SER A 627 12.90 -31.19 -0.74
CA SER A 627 13.40 -30.58 -1.98
C SER A 627 12.27 -29.94 -2.79
N ASN A 628 11.08 -30.53 -2.81
CA ASN A 628 9.90 -29.93 -3.41
C ASN A 628 9.50 -28.64 -2.66
N LEU A 629 9.51 -28.69 -1.32
CA LEU A 629 9.24 -27.49 -0.50
C LEU A 629 10.21 -26.36 -0.84
N ILE A 630 11.51 -26.64 -0.97
CA ILE A 630 12.52 -25.63 -1.33
C ILE A 630 12.18 -25.00 -2.69
N GLU A 631 11.86 -25.79 -3.70
CA GLU A 631 11.52 -25.28 -5.04
C GLU A 631 10.24 -24.43 -5.02
N GLU A 632 9.21 -24.86 -4.30
CA GLU A 632 7.97 -24.10 -4.14
C GLU A 632 8.22 -22.76 -3.42
N CYS A 633 8.99 -22.78 -2.34
CA CYS A 633 9.38 -21.57 -1.62
C CYS A 633 10.22 -20.62 -2.50
N LYS A 634 11.19 -21.13 -3.25
CA LYS A 634 11.99 -20.35 -4.19
C LYS A 634 11.12 -19.63 -5.21
N LYS A 635 10.13 -20.32 -5.78
CA LYS A 635 9.17 -19.71 -6.71
C LYS A 635 8.45 -18.55 -6.05
N GLY A 636 7.88 -18.74 -4.86
CA GLY A 636 7.21 -17.68 -4.11
C GLY A 636 8.13 -16.49 -3.80
N PHE A 637 9.39 -16.77 -3.43
CA PHE A 637 10.38 -15.73 -3.12
C PHE A 637 10.80 -14.91 -4.35
N HIS A 638 10.97 -15.55 -5.51
CA HIS A 638 11.27 -14.85 -6.76
C HIS A 638 10.12 -13.98 -7.28
N GLU A 639 8.89 -14.36 -6.97
CA GLU A 639 7.69 -13.60 -7.29
C GLU A 639 7.33 -12.56 -6.20
N PHE A 640 8.08 -12.54 -5.10
CA PHE A 640 7.75 -11.79 -3.87
C PHE A 640 6.33 -12.07 -3.36
N ASN A 641 5.84 -13.28 -3.57
CA ASN A 641 4.55 -13.77 -3.11
C ASN A 641 4.73 -14.68 -1.90
N PHE A 642 4.73 -14.10 -0.71
CA PHE A 642 5.00 -14.81 0.55
C PHE A 642 3.86 -15.73 0.98
N PHE A 643 2.69 -15.63 0.36
CA PHE A 643 1.58 -16.57 0.56
C PHE A 643 1.98 -18.01 0.22
N ILE A 644 2.72 -18.19 -0.85
CA ILE A 644 3.17 -19.51 -1.30
C ILE A 644 4.09 -20.16 -0.25
N PRO A 645 5.25 -19.60 0.12
CA PRO A 645 6.16 -20.23 1.07
C PRO A 645 5.55 -20.36 2.48
N ALA A 646 4.75 -19.40 2.95
CA ALA A 646 4.14 -19.48 4.28
C ALA A 646 3.22 -20.71 4.40
N ASN A 647 2.38 -20.94 3.40
CA ASN A 647 1.44 -22.06 3.41
C ASN A 647 2.15 -23.40 3.13
N ALA A 648 3.11 -23.44 2.20
CA ALA A 648 3.88 -24.64 1.90
C ALA A 648 4.71 -25.11 3.13
N ILE A 649 5.40 -24.17 3.79
CA ILE A 649 6.16 -24.49 5.01
C ILE A 649 5.24 -24.99 6.13
N ARG A 650 4.08 -24.35 6.33
CA ARG A 650 3.09 -24.78 7.32
C ARG A 650 2.61 -26.20 7.05
N GLU A 651 2.23 -26.48 5.80
CA GLU A 651 1.74 -27.79 5.38
C GLU A 651 2.80 -28.86 5.56
N PHE A 652 3.99 -28.64 5.05
CA PHE A 652 5.12 -29.57 5.21
C PHE A 652 5.43 -29.81 6.70
N THR A 653 5.63 -28.74 7.47
CA THR A 653 6.05 -28.86 8.86
C THR A 653 4.99 -29.53 9.74
N SER A 654 3.72 -29.13 9.58
CA SER A 654 2.65 -29.60 10.47
C SER A 654 2.08 -30.94 10.07
N ASN A 655 1.79 -31.14 8.80
CA ASN A 655 1.03 -32.30 8.33
C ASN A 655 1.95 -33.42 7.89
N LEU A 656 3.02 -33.13 7.16
CA LEU A 656 3.90 -34.16 6.67
C LEU A 656 5.03 -34.50 7.66
N PHE A 657 5.85 -33.53 8.00
CA PHE A 657 7.05 -33.75 8.81
C PHE A 657 6.71 -34.16 10.24
N ALA A 658 5.94 -33.30 10.97
CA ALA A 658 5.62 -33.56 12.38
C ALA A 658 4.62 -34.69 12.59
N SER A 659 3.59 -34.81 11.75
CA SER A 659 2.53 -35.78 11.98
C SER A 659 2.82 -37.20 11.43
N HIS A 660 3.65 -37.31 10.40
CA HIS A 660 3.96 -38.59 9.77
C HIS A 660 5.43 -38.97 9.94
N TYR A 661 6.37 -38.18 9.36
CA TYR A 661 7.76 -38.57 9.32
C TYR A 661 8.39 -38.71 10.72
N ILE A 662 8.23 -37.71 11.59
CA ILE A 662 8.80 -37.79 12.96
C ILE A 662 8.26 -39.02 13.67
N GLU A 663 6.97 -39.30 13.59
CA GLU A 663 6.36 -40.49 14.24
C GLU A 663 6.91 -41.78 13.64
N MET A 664 7.13 -41.87 12.33
CA MET A 664 7.73 -43.07 11.69
C MET A 664 9.14 -43.35 12.20
N VAL A 665 9.96 -42.34 12.40
CA VAL A 665 11.37 -42.51 12.71
C VAL A 665 11.68 -42.56 14.23
N LYS A 666 10.70 -42.34 15.10
CA LYS A 666 10.90 -42.37 16.56
C LYS A 666 11.60 -43.63 17.04
N GLY A 667 11.22 -44.79 16.55
CA GLY A 667 11.88 -46.07 16.92
C GLY A 667 13.36 -46.08 16.58
N ARG A 668 13.73 -45.60 15.41
CA ARG A 668 15.14 -45.49 14.99
C ARG A 668 15.91 -44.45 15.78
N VAL A 669 15.35 -43.29 16.03
CA VAL A 669 16.03 -42.21 16.74
C VAL A 669 16.40 -42.62 18.16
N TYR A 670 15.52 -43.40 18.84
CA TYR A 670 15.81 -43.93 20.19
C TYR A 670 16.68 -45.19 20.18
N GLY A 671 17.23 -45.62 19.02
CA GLY A 671 18.18 -46.72 18.93
C GLY A 671 17.58 -48.09 19.08
N THR A 672 16.29 -48.26 18.74
CA THR A 672 15.59 -49.56 18.87
C THR A 672 15.92 -50.54 17.74
N ILE A 673 16.55 -50.11 16.65
CA ILE A 673 16.84 -50.90 15.47
C ILE A 673 18.35 -51.14 15.37
N ASP A 674 19.09 -50.19 14.84
CA ASP A 674 20.53 -50.23 14.64
C ASP A 674 21.15 -48.81 14.65
N GLU A 675 22.46 -48.75 14.77
CA GLU A 675 23.21 -47.50 14.81
C GLU A 675 23.17 -46.73 13.48
N THR A 676 23.15 -47.42 12.36
CA THR A 676 23.12 -46.84 11.02
C THR A 676 21.76 -46.17 10.78
N GLY A 677 20.67 -46.85 11.09
CA GLY A 677 19.32 -46.31 11.01
C GLY A 677 19.09 -45.16 11.97
N GLN A 678 19.68 -45.19 13.18
CA GLN A 678 19.65 -44.07 14.13
C GLN A 678 20.36 -42.83 13.57
N LYS A 679 21.58 -42.96 13.08
CA LYS A 679 22.35 -41.87 12.45
C LYS A 679 21.64 -41.28 11.26
N SER A 680 21.03 -42.13 10.42
CA SER A 680 20.25 -41.72 9.25
C SER A 680 19.05 -40.86 9.66
N ALA A 681 18.28 -41.28 10.66
CA ALA A 681 17.11 -40.55 11.15
C ALA A 681 17.50 -39.21 11.80
N ILE A 682 18.51 -39.17 12.69
CA ILE A 682 18.98 -37.95 13.37
C ILE A 682 19.49 -36.92 12.35
N TYR A 683 20.34 -37.35 11.40
CA TYR A 683 20.81 -36.50 10.31
C TYR A 683 19.64 -35.86 9.55
N THR A 684 18.66 -36.66 9.18
CA THR A 684 17.51 -36.21 8.38
C THR A 684 16.58 -35.26 9.16
N LEU A 685 16.38 -35.50 10.45
CA LEU A 685 15.62 -34.61 11.33
C LEU A 685 16.27 -33.22 11.37
N HIS A 686 17.59 -33.16 11.61
CA HIS A 686 18.31 -31.88 11.65
C HIS A 686 18.36 -31.21 10.28
N LYS A 687 18.51 -31.97 9.20
CA LYS A 687 18.46 -31.43 7.83
C LYS A 687 17.09 -30.80 7.52
N CYS A 688 16.01 -31.46 7.87
CA CYS A 688 14.66 -30.91 7.68
C CYS A 688 14.45 -29.66 8.54
N LEU A 689 14.76 -29.69 9.83
CA LEU A 689 14.57 -28.55 10.72
C LEU A 689 15.41 -27.35 10.29
N SER A 690 16.69 -27.52 10.03
CA SER A 690 17.56 -26.42 9.59
C SER A 690 17.07 -25.79 8.30
N THR A 691 16.59 -26.59 7.34
CA THR A 691 16.00 -26.10 6.09
C THR A 691 14.70 -25.35 6.33
N ILE A 692 13.80 -25.87 7.18
CA ILE A 692 12.55 -25.17 7.56
C ILE A 692 12.85 -23.81 8.17
N LEU A 693 13.83 -23.73 9.09
CA LEU A 693 14.21 -22.46 9.73
C LEU A 693 14.74 -21.46 8.72
N LEU A 694 15.59 -21.88 7.79
CA LEU A 694 16.13 -21.01 6.72
C LEU A 694 15.01 -20.50 5.80
N LEU A 695 14.09 -21.36 5.37
CA LEU A 695 12.97 -20.96 4.51
C LEU A 695 11.97 -20.05 5.25
N LEU A 696 11.76 -20.26 6.54
CA LEU A 696 10.83 -19.46 7.34
C LEU A 696 11.42 -18.13 7.85
N ALA A 697 12.75 -18.01 7.89
CA ALA A 697 13.44 -16.84 8.46
C ALA A 697 12.99 -15.48 7.87
N PRO A 698 12.71 -15.32 6.57
CA PRO A 698 12.19 -14.06 6.05
C PRO A 698 10.81 -13.71 6.61
N ILE A 699 9.99 -14.71 6.96
CA ILE A 699 8.60 -14.56 7.39
C ILE A 699 8.51 -14.40 8.92
N CYS A 700 9.12 -15.34 9.67
CA CYS A 700 9.13 -15.40 11.14
C CYS A 700 10.56 -15.24 11.66
N PRO A 701 11.09 -14.00 11.65
CA PRO A 701 12.51 -13.79 11.91
C PRO A 701 12.95 -14.09 13.34
N PHE A 702 12.09 -13.92 14.34
CA PHE A 702 12.48 -14.04 15.74
C PHE A 702 12.58 -15.49 16.21
N ILE A 703 11.55 -16.29 16.01
CA ILE A 703 11.56 -17.70 16.39
C ILE A 703 12.64 -18.47 15.64
N THR A 704 12.86 -18.14 14.36
CA THR A 704 13.89 -18.79 13.56
C THR A 704 15.29 -18.40 14.00
N GLU A 705 15.51 -17.15 14.41
CA GLU A 705 16.78 -16.71 15.00
C GLU A 705 17.08 -17.43 16.31
N GLU A 706 16.10 -17.46 17.21
CA GLU A 706 16.26 -18.13 18.52
C GLU A 706 16.57 -19.62 18.37
N LEU A 707 15.78 -20.32 17.55
CA LEU A 707 16.00 -21.75 17.30
C LEU A 707 17.33 -22.02 16.58
N TRP A 708 17.67 -21.18 15.61
CA TRP A 708 18.92 -21.31 14.86
C TRP A 708 20.14 -21.09 15.74
N THR A 709 20.15 -20.02 16.52
CA THR A 709 21.31 -19.67 17.37
C THR A 709 21.46 -20.60 18.57
N THR A 710 20.37 -21.21 19.03
CA THR A 710 20.39 -22.21 20.11
C THR A 710 20.86 -23.56 19.61
N ILE A 711 20.47 -23.98 18.40
CA ILE A 711 20.69 -25.37 17.94
C ILE A 711 21.91 -25.48 17.04
N TYR A 712 22.09 -24.57 16.07
CA TYR A 712 23.00 -24.78 14.95
C TYR A 712 24.23 -23.88 14.93
N SER A 713 24.12 -22.59 15.20
CA SER A 713 25.21 -21.63 14.97
C SER A 713 25.03 -20.35 15.77
N SER A 714 26.10 -19.81 16.33
CA SER A 714 26.11 -18.49 16.96
C SER A 714 25.94 -17.32 16.00
N LYS A 715 26.07 -17.57 14.67
CA LYS A 715 25.82 -16.57 13.64
C LYS A 715 24.32 -16.52 13.32
N SER A 716 23.81 -15.31 13.12
CA SER A 716 22.39 -15.08 12.79
C SER A 716 21.92 -15.92 11.58
N VAL A 717 20.69 -16.42 11.67
CA VAL A 717 19.99 -17.10 10.55
C VAL A 717 19.83 -16.18 9.33
N HIS A 718 19.74 -14.88 9.57
CA HIS A 718 19.57 -13.86 8.52
C HIS A 718 20.83 -13.58 7.71
N LEU A 719 21.97 -14.10 8.14
CA LEU A 719 23.25 -14.06 7.42
C LEU A 719 23.50 -15.34 6.60
N GLN A 720 22.56 -16.29 6.64
CA GLN A 720 22.65 -17.53 5.89
C GLN A 720 22.05 -17.36 4.49
N HIS A 721 22.34 -18.32 3.60
CA HIS A 721 21.78 -18.36 2.25
C HIS A 721 20.51 -19.20 2.17
N VAL A 722 19.69 -18.91 1.17
CA VAL A 722 18.53 -19.74 0.83
C VAL A 722 18.99 -21.16 0.51
N PRO A 723 18.39 -22.21 1.11
CA PRO A 723 18.79 -23.58 0.88
C PRO A 723 18.59 -23.99 -0.59
N GLN A 724 19.44 -24.92 -1.05
CA GLN A 724 19.36 -25.48 -2.39
C GLN A 724 18.62 -26.82 -2.36
N SER A 725 17.79 -27.07 -3.36
CA SER A 725 17.11 -28.34 -3.55
C SER A 725 18.09 -29.40 -4.03
N GLN A 726 17.81 -30.65 -3.69
CA GLN A 726 18.49 -31.83 -4.19
C GLN A 726 17.56 -32.58 -5.15
N THR A 727 18.07 -33.10 -6.22
CA THR A 727 17.25 -33.80 -7.23
C THR A 727 17.05 -35.29 -6.94
N ASP A 728 17.72 -35.78 -5.91
CA ASP A 728 17.72 -37.19 -5.57
C ASP A 728 16.39 -37.65 -4.99
N TYR A 729 16.06 -38.93 -5.23
CA TYR A 729 14.92 -39.63 -4.63
C TYR A 729 13.51 -39.13 -5.00
N LYS A 730 13.35 -38.35 -6.07
CA LYS A 730 12.04 -37.79 -6.49
C LYS A 730 11.00 -38.88 -6.76
N GLU A 731 11.42 -40.06 -7.15
CA GLU A 731 10.55 -41.24 -7.39
C GLU A 731 9.82 -41.69 -6.12
N LEU A 732 10.30 -41.33 -4.94
CA LEU A 732 9.66 -41.69 -3.68
C LEU A 732 8.45 -40.79 -3.30
N ILE A 733 8.34 -39.64 -3.90
CA ILE A 733 7.24 -38.67 -3.67
C ILE A 733 5.86 -39.28 -3.99
N LYS A 734 5.78 -40.20 -4.95
CA LYS A 734 4.54 -40.91 -5.29
C LYS A 734 3.91 -41.70 -4.12
N TYR A 735 4.70 -42.04 -3.10
CA TYR A 735 4.24 -42.74 -1.91
C TYR A 735 3.64 -41.79 -0.83
N THR A 736 3.81 -40.51 -0.92
CA THR A 736 3.40 -39.54 0.13
C THR A 736 1.93 -39.70 0.51
N ARG A 737 1.03 -39.65 -0.47
CA ARG A 737 -0.41 -39.80 -0.22
C ARG A 737 -0.72 -41.18 0.35
N GLN A 738 -0.10 -42.23 -0.18
CA GLN A 738 -0.31 -43.61 0.26
C GLN A 738 0.13 -43.80 1.72
N ILE A 739 1.27 -43.22 2.14
CA ILE A 739 1.74 -43.26 3.53
C ILE A 739 0.76 -42.51 4.45
N MET A 740 0.34 -41.30 4.06
CA MET A 740 -0.58 -40.51 4.86
C MET A 740 -1.94 -41.19 5.01
N ASP A 741 -2.48 -41.74 3.93
CA ASP A 741 -3.76 -42.48 3.92
C ASP A 741 -3.68 -43.74 4.80
N PHE A 742 -2.60 -44.52 4.68
CA PHE A 742 -2.40 -45.70 5.52
C PHE A 742 -2.31 -45.36 7.00
N ASN A 743 -1.50 -44.35 7.36
CA ASN A 743 -1.38 -43.87 8.74
C ASN A 743 -2.76 -43.45 9.28
N SER A 744 -3.53 -42.72 8.48
CA SER A 744 -4.88 -42.26 8.85
C SER A 744 -5.85 -43.43 9.07
N ILE A 745 -5.80 -44.46 8.22
CA ILE A 745 -6.59 -45.66 8.38
C ILE A 745 -6.26 -46.36 9.70
N VAL A 746 -4.96 -46.52 10.01
CA VAL A 746 -4.53 -47.17 11.25
C VAL A 746 -4.95 -46.38 12.48
N TRP A 747 -4.76 -45.03 12.47
CA TRP A 747 -5.18 -44.20 13.59
C TRP A 747 -6.68 -44.22 13.84
N ASN A 748 -7.49 -44.19 12.77
CA ASN A 748 -8.94 -44.28 12.89
C ASN A 748 -9.36 -45.68 13.42
N LYS A 749 -8.75 -46.72 12.92
CA LYS A 749 -9.03 -48.08 13.37
C LYS A 749 -8.68 -48.27 14.86
N LYS A 750 -7.58 -47.69 15.35
CA LYS A 750 -7.24 -47.70 16.77
C LYS A 750 -8.28 -46.94 17.60
N LYS A 751 -8.77 -45.78 17.17
CA LYS A 751 -9.81 -45.01 17.85
C LYS A 751 -11.16 -45.79 17.92
N GLU A 752 -11.47 -46.56 16.91
CA GLU A 752 -12.70 -47.35 16.82
C GLU A 752 -12.61 -48.65 17.64
N THR A 753 -11.42 -49.18 17.84
CA THR A 753 -11.19 -50.44 18.52
C THR A 753 -11.10 -50.26 20.04
N ILE A 754 -12.00 -50.87 20.77
CA ILE A 754 -12.01 -50.83 22.23
C ILE A 754 -11.04 -51.86 22.83
N SER A 755 -10.16 -51.43 23.69
CA SER A 755 -9.24 -52.31 24.42
C SER A 755 -9.99 -53.24 25.38
N LYS A 756 -9.76 -54.53 25.27
CA LYS A 756 -10.38 -55.55 26.15
C LYS A 756 -9.95 -55.39 27.62
N GLY A 757 -8.81 -54.78 27.90
CA GLY A 757 -8.30 -54.63 29.22
C GLY A 757 -8.72 -53.31 29.92
N THR A 758 -8.96 -52.21 29.17
CA THR A 758 -9.25 -50.89 29.71
C THR A 758 -10.65 -50.37 29.43
N GLY A 759 -11.39 -51.02 28.51
CA GLY A 759 -12.70 -50.52 28.08
C GLY A 759 -12.67 -49.17 27.32
N LYS A 760 -11.48 -48.66 26.94
CA LYS A 760 -11.28 -47.39 26.23
C LYS A 760 -10.78 -47.67 24.80
N PRO A 761 -10.90 -46.71 23.89
CA PRO A 761 -10.27 -46.82 22.58
C PRO A 761 -8.76 -47.08 22.72
N LEU A 762 -8.22 -47.81 21.75
CA LEU A 762 -6.78 -48.09 21.70
C LEU A 762 -6.01 -46.75 21.59
N SER A 763 -4.94 -46.64 22.36
CA SER A 763 -3.99 -45.54 22.25
C SER A 763 -3.12 -45.73 21.00
N LEU A 764 -2.43 -44.69 20.58
CA LEU A 764 -1.49 -44.73 19.46
C LEU A 764 -0.35 -45.77 19.71
N LYS A 765 0.01 -46.02 20.98
CA LYS A 765 1.05 -46.97 21.38
C LYS A 765 0.58 -48.43 21.44
N ASP A 766 -0.74 -48.65 21.44
CA ASP A 766 -1.26 -50.03 21.55
C ASP A 766 -1.07 -50.80 20.24
N SER A 767 -0.87 -52.11 20.34
CA SER A 767 -0.73 -52.99 19.22
C SER A 767 -2.07 -53.19 18.50
N ILE A 768 -2.02 -53.25 17.14
CA ILE A 768 -3.18 -53.54 16.30
C ILE A 768 -2.77 -54.47 15.18
N ASP A 769 -3.72 -55.27 14.74
CA ASP A 769 -3.52 -56.19 13.63
C ASP A 769 -4.08 -55.59 12.32
N ILE A 770 -3.16 -55.07 11.55
CA ILE A 770 -3.45 -54.48 10.23
C ILE A 770 -2.27 -54.80 9.30
N ALA A 771 -2.53 -55.42 8.17
CA ALA A 771 -1.53 -55.72 7.16
C ALA A 771 -1.09 -54.43 6.44
N ILE A 772 0.22 -54.27 6.20
CA ILE A 772 0.77 -53.19 5.39
C ILE A 772 0.53 -53.60 3.91
N PRO A 773 -0.06 -52.69 3.11
CA PRO A 773 -0.27 -52.95 1.68
C PRO A 773 1.06 -53.16 0.95
N GLY A 774 1.12 -54.06 -0.01
CA GLY A 774 2.35 -54.40 -0.73
C GLY A 774 3.03 -53.24 -1.44
N TYR A 775 2.26 -52.23 -1.82
CA TYR A 775 2.82 -51.02 -2.40
C TYR A 775 3.58 -50.13 -1.37
N LEU A 776 3.47 -50.38 -0.06
CA LEU A 776 4.22 -49.75 1.02
C LEU A 776 5.32 -50.63 1.62
N GLU A 777 5.60 -51.78 1.01
CA GLU A 777 6.63 -52.72 1.50
C GLU A 777 7.99 -52.07 1.75
N LEU A 778 8.35 -51.07 0.92
CA LEU A 778 9.59 -50.30 1.11
C LEU A 778 9.66 -49.55 2.45
N PHE A 779 8.54 -49.21 3.04
CA PHE A 779 8.42 -48.46 4.30
C PHE A 779 7.99 -49.36 5.49
N LYS A 780 7.93 -50.66 5.28
CA LYS A 780 7.35 -51.65 6.20
C LYS A 780 7.93 -51.54 7.61
N GLU A 781 9.25 -51.47 7.72
CA GLU A 781 9.94 -51.48 9.02
C GLU A 781 9.51 -50.28 9.88
N ASP A 782 9.58 -49.04 9.32
CA ASP A 782 9.18 -47.83 10.03
C ASP A 782 7.68 -47.79 10.33
N LEU A 783 6.83 -48.27 9.42
CA LEU A 783 5.38 -48.30 9.62
C LEU A 783 4.95 -49.37 10.67
N GLN A 784 5.64 -50.53 10.73
CA GLN A 784 5.39 -51.55 11.76
C GLN A 784 5.71 -51.01 13.15
N ILE A 785 6.85 -50.35 13.29
CA ILE A 785 7.29 -49.78 14.58
C ILE A 785 6.39 -48.62 14.98
N MET A 786 6.12 -47.69 14.06
CA MET A 786 5.26 -46.54 14.32
C MET A 786 3.89 -46.94 14.87
N HIS A 787 3.28 -47.93 14.25
CA HIS A 787 1.93 -48.34 14.60
C HIS A 787 1.88 -49.51 15.55
N ASN A 788 3.02 -50.07 16.00
CA ASN A 788 3.08 -51.30 16.77
C ASN A 788 2.17 -52.39 16.17
N LEU A 789 2.38 -52.65 14.83
CA LEU A 789 1.61 -53.65 14.12
C LEU A 789 2.10 -55.02 14.52
N LYS A 790 1.17 -55.97 14.70
CA LYS A 790 1.54 -57.39 14.97
C LYS A 790 2.25 -57.91 13.73
N SER A 791 3.43 -58.54 13.92
CA SER A 791 4.06 -59.30 12.89
C SER A 791 3.17 -60.45 12.47
N GLU A 792 2.91 -60.66 11.19
CA GLU A 792 2.35 -61.94 10.73
C GLU A 792 3.26 -63.03 11.33
N SER A 793 2.71 -63.81 12.25
CA SER A 793 3.37 -65.04 12.70
C SER A 793 3.46 -65.95 11.49
N CYS A 794 4.69 -66.20 10.98
CA CYS A 794 4.98 -67.20 10.02
C CYS A 794 4.40 -68.54 10.51
#